data_0ecaf2774e2d480b8fdc5c6a09789002
#
_entry.id   0ecaf2774e2d480b8fdc5c6a09789002
#
_cell.length_a   1.000
_cell.length_b   1.000
_cell.length_c   1.000
_cell.angle_alpha   90.00
_cell.angle_beta   90.00
_cell.angle_gamma   90.00
#
_symmetry.space_group_name_H-M   'P 1'
#
loop_
_entity.id
_entity.type
_entity.pdbx_description
1 polymer ?
#
loop_
_entity_poly.entity_id
_entity_poly.type
_entity_poly.pdbx_seq_one_letter_code
_entity_poly.pdbx_strand_id
1 'polypeptide(L)'
;MRFIGKVLNTLLILACFAFAWAWGQVAVAQTALGQGITFQWYEDVDGSLTVDEFLALPNEKIKTSNRVLSLGYTRSALWVRFFAPVDNEARWLQLRPNFLDDVTLFYRPSAGPQVAENPHPWVVRQTGDRWPQARGEIDYRFPVYVLPALSDQAGYEVLVRVQSTSAVLLQASLWSPTAFVQASTRSTAFWGFYFGLAAFSSILALIAAVYLRRRLVWALLAFSLSYWLVACIQGFVDWMLRPHFALVQHYLTGILTLLTYTSLLWLATEALDLRKHHPRLNRLMWFIIGLNLFLQVSIPFDFYALAINIQGVVFIVTAVVLAVSAWTIWRDAQSGVMTLVVGLMPMLYVISGLLALASLFGWIPYDETVYGIWQYVIMVNMFTILAWVALLVRQESREAQSRVQLARELDIEREASFHQRQFIGMVAHEFRNPLAVISSALENLQLKSISDVQRRRRYRNMRLATNRLVQLTDNCLADSRLNAEGLTLQRDRVNVLDMVRSATEVVDRSERHRWRLSVNGEVGQHNLRCDVPVLADQAMLRIALSNLLDNAVKYSEQGPVDIDVTTRTSGVEERVVCISVRDRGKGVAAADADIIFERYRRHASQEAGGGGEDPGGTGLGLYVARQIARAHGGDLVLAHSSVEGSCFKLFIPGA
;
A
#
# COMPACT_ATOMS: atom_id res chain seq x y z
N MET A 1 13.52 -1.70 6.94
CA MET A 1 13.79 -2.38 8.23
C MET A 1 13.51 -1.54 9.48
N ARG A 2 14.08 -0.33 9.68
CA ARG A 2 13.85 0.50 10.90
C ARG A 2 12.39 0.83 11.21
N PHE A 3 11.52 0.97 10.21
CA PHE A 3 10.09 1.28 10.42
C PHE A 3 9.28 0.04 10.82
N ILE A 4 9.58 -1.13 10.25
CA ILE A 4 8.95 -2.42 10.63
C ILE A 4 9.27 -2.73 12.10
N GLY A 5 10.52 -2.50 12.53
CA GLY A 5 10.91 -2.63 13.94
C GLY A 5 10.14 -1.68 14.86
N LYS A 6 9.88 -0.43 14.43
CA LYS A 6 9.08 0.52 15.24
C LYS A 6 7.61 0.10 15.34
N VAL A 7 6.98 -0.33 14.24
CA VAL A 7 5.60 -0.82 14.25
C VAL A 7 5.49 -2.10 15.08
N LEU A 8 6.42 -3.04 14.92
CA LEU A 8 6.44 -4.29 15.70
C LEU A 8 6.66 -4.01 17.18
N ASN A 9 7.58 -3.10 17.54
CA ASN A 9 7.78 -2.66 18.93
C ASN A 9 6.54 -1.96 19.50
N THR A 10 5.89 -1.08 18.74
CA THR A 10 4.67 -0.42 19.21
C THR A 10 3.55 -1.43 19.44
N LEU A 11 3.39 -2.41 18.54
CA LEU A 11 2.41 -3.49 18.69
C LEU A 11 2.75 -4.41 19.86
N LEU A 12 4.03 -4.74 20.06
CA LEU A 12 4.49 -5.51 21.20
C LEU A 12 4.25 -4.76 22.52
N ILE A 13 4.52 -3.47 22.56
CA ILE A 13 4.25 -2.60 23.71
C ILE A 13 2.74 -2.55 23.98
N LEU A 14 1.90 -2.36 22.96
CA LEU A 14 0.45 -2.37 23.12
C LEU A 14 -0.06 -3.73 23.55
N ALA A 15 0.47 -4.82 23.02
CA ALA A 15 0.14 -6.18 23.44
C ALA A 15 0.58 -6.44 24.89
N CYS A 16 1.77 -5.99 25.29
CA CYS A 16 2.25 -6.07 26.68
C CYS A 16 1.40 -5.21 27.62
N PHE A 17 1.01 -4.01 27.20
CA PHE A 17 0.10 -3.15 27.97
C PHE A 17 -1.28 -3.79 28.12
N ALA A 18 -1.84 -4.34 27.06
CA ALA A 18 -3.12 -5.03 27.08
C ALA A 18 -3.03 -6.30 27.96
N PHE A 19 -1.93 -7.05 27.88
CA PHE A 19 -1.68 -8.21 28.71
C PHE A 19 -1.49 -7.83 30.21
N ALA A 20 -0.70 -6.80 30.49
CA ALA A 20 -0.50 -6.31 31.87
C ALA A 20 -1.80 -5.75 32.46
N TRP A 21 -2.60 -5.07 31.64
CA TRP A 21 -3.91 -4.57 32.04
C TRP A 21 -4.90 -5.71 32.26
N ALA A 22 -4.92 -6.73 31.39
CA ALA A 22 -5.72 -7.94 31.57
C ALA A 22 -5.31 -8.73 32.82
N TRP A 23 -4.01 -8.86 33.08
CA TRP A 23 -3.51 -9.54 34.28
C TRP A 23 -3.88 -8.81 35.57
N GLY A 24 -3.86 -7.47 35.56
CA GLY A 24 -4.33 -6.65 36.68
C GLY A 24 -5.84 -6.70 36.90
N GLN A 25 -6.63 -7.35 36.02
CA GLN A 25 -8.08 -7.47 36.08
C GLN A 25 -8.58 -8.76 36.75
N VAL A 26 -7.69 -9.67 37.15
CA VAL A 26 -8.10 -10.87 37.90
C VAL A 26 -8.58 -10.41 39.28
N ALA A 27 -9.86 -10.02 39.36
CA ALA A 27 -10.51 -9.79 40.62
C ALA A 27 -10.77 -11.16 41.27
N VAL A 28 -10.07 -11.44 42.33
CA VAL A 28 -10.28 -12.68 43.08
C VAL A 28 -11.64 -12.61 43.74
N ALA A 29 -12.53 -13.54 43.39
CA ALA A 29 -13.75 -13.77 44.18
C ALA A 29 -13.35 -14.01 45.64
N GLN A 30 -14.11 -13.49 46.59
CA GLN A 30 -13.78 -13.67 47.99
C GLN A 30 -13.68 -15.17 48.37
N THR A 31 -14.57 -16.00 47.79
CA THR A 31 -14.50 -17.45 47.89
C THR A 31 -15.10 -18.08 46.65
N ALA A 32 -14.52 -19.15 46.16
CA ALA A 32 -15.05 -19.92 45.03
C ALA A 32 -14.97 -21.43 45.30
N LEU A 33 -15.83 -22.18 44.63
CA LEU A 33 -15.81 -23.65 44.64
C LEU A 33 -14.41 -24.13 44.18
N GLY A 34 -13.76 -24.94 45.01
CA GLY A 34 -12.42 -25.42 44.74
C GLY A 34 -11.29 -24.42 45.02
N GLN A 35 -11.65 -23.21 45.50
CA GLN A 35 -10.71 -22.17 45.92
C GLN A 35 -11.25 -21.54 47.22
N GLY A 36 -11.16 -22.25 48.32
CA GLY A 36 -11.67 -21.82 49.64
C GLY A 36 -12.97 -22.48 50.10
N ILE A 37 -13.78 -23.06 49.21
CA ILE A 37 -14.96 -23.84 49.51
C ILE A 37 -14.76 -25.27 49.04
N THR A 38 -14.77 -26.22 49.98
CA THR A 38 -14.86 -27.66 49.70
C THR A 38 -16.27 -28.04 49.36
N PHE A 39 -16.47 -28.98 48.46
CA PHE A 39 -17.78 -29.42 48.01
C PHE A 39 -17.83 -30.92 47.81
N GLN A 40 -19.03 -31.46 47.92
CA GLN A 40 -19.38 -32.83 47.63
C GLN A 40 -19.98 -32.92 46.24
N TRP A 41 -19.71 -33.98 45.50
CA TRP A 41 -20.25 -34.17 44.16
C TRP A 41 -20.55 -35.64 43.85
N TYR A 42 -21.50 -35.83 42.93
CA TYR A 42 -21.90 -37.12 42.44
C TYR A 42 -22.26 -37.03 40.94
N GLU A 43 -21.87 -38.04 40.19
CA GLU A 43 -22.21 -38.16 38.76
C GLU A 43 -23.41 -39.11 38.64
N ASP A 44 -24.55 -38.55 38.25
CA ASP A 44 -25.80 -39.25 37.98
C ASP A 44 -25.82 -39.61 36.48
N VAL A 45 -25.46 -40.86 36.18
CA VAL A 45 -25.32 -41.35 34.80
C VAL A 45 -26.63 -41.33 34.04
N ASP A 46 -27.71 -41.64 34.70
CA ASP A 46 -29.05 -41.71 34.11
C ASP A 46 -29.77 -40.35 34.13
N GLY A 47 -29.26 -39.38 34.89
CA GLY A 47 -29.82 -38.04 35.04
C GLY A 47 -31.23 -38.01 35.67
N SER A 48 -31.59 -39.03 36.38
CA SER A 48 -32.95 -39.22 36.90
C SER A 48 -33.11 -38.92 38.39
N LEU A 49 -32.01 -38.71 39.14
CA LEU A 49 -32.05 -38.49 40.59
C LEU A 49 -32.79 -37.19 40.94
N THR A 50 -33.64 -37.32 41.98
CA THR A 50 -34.24 -36.18 42.67
C THR A 50 -33.38 -35.66 43.79
N VAL A 51 -33.70 -34.49 44.35
CA VAL A 51 -32.95 -33.87 45.48
C VAL A 51 -32.94 -34.81 46.70
N ASP A 52 -34.08 -35.40 47.01
CA ASP A 52 -34.23 -36.27 48.18
C ASP A 52 -33.45 -37.57 48.02
N GLU A 53 -33.43 -38.15 46.83
CA GLU A 53 -32.66 -39.35 46.51
C GLU A 53 -31.15 -39.05 46.57
N PHE A 54 -30.72 -37.88 46.06
CA PHE A 54 -29.34 -37.47 46.18
C PHE A 54 -28.88 -37.29 47.63
N LEU A 55 -29.72 -36.67 48.47
CA LEU A 55 -29.42 -36.48 49.89
C LEU A 55 -29.44 -37.80 50.69
N ALA A 56 -30.15 -38.81 50.21
CA ALA A 56 -30.18 -40.14 50.80
C ALA A 56 -29.04 -41.06 50.38
N LEU A 57 -28.16 -40.60 49.44
CA LEU A 57 -27.02 -41.39 48.98
C LEU A 57 -26.02 -41.68 50.13
N PRO A 58 -25.49 -42.91 50.21
CA PRO A 58 -24.42 -43.22 51.15
C PRO A 58 -23.19 -42.36 50.94
N ASN A 59 -22.58 -41.87 52.03
CA ASN A 59 -21.40 -41.03 51.94
C ASN A 59 -20.24 -41.66 51.15
N GLU A 60 -20.18 -42.98 51.04
CA GLU A 60 -19.18 -43.72 50.26
C GLU A 60 -19.27 -43.46 48.76
N LYS A 61 -20.47 -43.13 48.25
CA LYS A 61 -20.71 -42.84 46.84
C LYS A 61 -20.43 -41.37 46.48
N ILE A 62 -20.46 -40.49 47.48
CA ILE A 62 -20.29 -39.04 47.31
C ILE A 62 -18.81 -38.73 47.40
N LYS A 63 -18.27 -38.09 46.33
CA LYS A 63 -16.87 -37.66 46.28
C LYS A 63 -16.74 -36.24 46.82
N THR A 64 -15.66 -35.98 47.53
CA THR A 64 -15.34 -34.63 48.02
C THR A 64 -14.20 -34.06 47.21
N SER A 65 -14.31 -32.79 46.81
CA SER A 65 -13.26 -32.08 46.08
C SER A 65 -13.01 -30.69 46.65
N ASN A 66 -11.75 -30.28 46.54
CA ASN A 66 -11.29 -28.91 46.83
C ASN A 66 -10.74 -28.22 45.56
N ARG A 67 -11.06 -28.78 44.38
CA ARG A 67 -10.65 -28.22 43.09
C ARG A 67 -11.86 -28.08 42.21
N VAL A 68 -11.85 -27.08 41.30
CA VAL A 68 -12.92 -26.90 40.32
C VAL A 68 -13.11 -28.20 39.53
N LEU A 69 -14.38 -28.61 39.39
CA LEU A 69 -14.75 -29.85 38.73
C LEU A 69 -14.99 -29.61 37.24
N SER A 70 -14.32 -30.40 36.42
CA SER A 70 -14.60 -30.51 34.99
C SER A 70 -14.72 -31.97 34.61
N LEU A 71 -15.85 -32.36 34.04
CA LEU A 71 -16.13 -33.72 33.57
C LEU A 71 -16.00 -33.85 32.04
N GLY A 72 -15.66 -32.76 31.36
CA GLY A 72 -15.63 -32.72 29.89
C GLY A 72 -17.03 -32.92 29.30
N TYR A 73 -17.10 -33.57 28.15
CA TYR A 73 -18.36 -33.82 27.45
C TYR A 73 -19.01 -35.13 27.99
N THR A 74 -20.07 -34.98 28.77
CA THR A 74 -20.86 -36.10 29.31
C THR A 74 -22.35 -35.77 29.19
N ARG A 75 -23.20 -36.83 29.12
CA ARG A 75 -24.66 -36.71 29.20
C ARG A 75 -25.19 -36.92 30.60
N SER A 76 -24.31 -37.34 31.53
CA SER A 76 -24.65 -37.53 32.95
C SER A 76 -25.04 -36.20 33.58
N ALA A 77 -25.95 -36.23 34.55
CA ALA A 77 -26.18 -35.07 35.39
C ALA A 77 -25.14 -35.02 36.51
N LEU A 78 -24.61 -33.84 36.77
CA LEU A 78 -23.68 -33.57 37.85
C LEU A 78 -24.42 -32.93 39.01
N TRP A 79 -24.34 -33.56 40.19
CA TRP A 79 -24.82 -33.00 41.45
C TRP A 79 -23.64 -32.48 42.26
N VAL A 80 -23.76 -31.24 42.74
CA VAL A 80 -22.75 -30.58 43.57
C VAL A 80 -23.40 -30.00 44.80
N ARG A 81 -22.88 -30.36 46.00
CA ARG A 81 -23.35 -29.87 47.30
C ARG A 81 -22.24 -29.14 48.02
N PHE A 82 -22.51 -27.93 48.50
CA PHE A 82 -21.57 -27.14 49.28
C PHE A 82 -22.27 -26.23 50.26
N PHE A 83 -21.50 -25.76 51.24
CA PHE A 83 -21.96 -24.78 52.21
C PHE A 83 -21.46 -23.41 51.85
N ALA A 84 -22.36 -22.44 51.68
CA ALA A 84 -22.05 -21.05 51.37
C ALA A 84 -22.13 -20.22 52.66
N PRO A 85 -21.02 -19.79 53.25
CA PRO A 85 -21.06 -18.98 54.46
C PRO A 85 -21.60 -17.58 54.14
N VAL A 86 -22.56 -17.12 54.93
CA VAL A 86 -23.15 -15.80 54.80
C VAL A 86 -23.15 -15.14 56.17
N ASP A 87 -22.51 -13.97 56.24
CA ASP A 87 -22.48 -13.15 57.43
C ASP A 87 -23.70 -12.22 57.48
N ASN A 88 -23.64 -11.14 58.23
CA ASN A 88 -24.67 -10.14 58.34
C ASN A 88 -24.96 -9.36 57.04
N GLU A 89 -24.19 -9.64 55.96
CA GLU A 89 -24.40 -9.06 54.63
C GLU A 89 -24.83 -10.14 53.62
N ALA A 90 -25.69 -9.75 52.68
CA ALA A 90 -26.09 -10.62 51.59
C ALA A 90 -24.85 -11.03 50.75
N ARG A 91 -24.84 -12.28 50.27
CA ARG A 91 -23.84 -12.78 49.35
C ARG A 91 -24.44 -13.03 47.97
N TRP A 92 -23.70 -12.74 46.93
CA TRP A 92 -24.10 -12.99 45.56
C TRP A 92 -23.43 -14.22 45.02
N LEU A 93 -24.21 -15.24 44.67
CA LEU A 93 -23.72 -16.49 44.09
C LEU A 93 -23.74 -16.36 42.56
N GLN A 94 -22.59 -16.32 41.95
CA GLN A 94 -22.40 -16.32 40.51
C GLN A 94 -22.12 -17.74 40.02
N LEU A 95 -22.84 -18.20 38.99
CA LEU A 95 -22.60 -19.48 38.31
C LEU A 95 -22.00 -19.22 36.93
N ARG A 96 -20.99 -20.01 36.55
CA ARG A 96 -20.30 -19.93 35.24
C ARG A 96 -19.99 -21.34 34.74
N PRO A 97 -19.86 -21.57 33.43
CA PRO A 97 -20.15 -20.68 32.32
C PRO A 97 -21.65 -20.61 31.98
N ASN A 98 -22.03 -19.77 31.04
CA ASN A 98 -23.42 -19.57 30.61
C ASN A 98 -23.87 -20.52 29.49
N PHE A 99 -22.97 -21.35 28.93
CA PHE A 99 -23.28 -22.29 27.85
C PHE A 99 -23.72 -23.69 28.35
N LEU A 100 -24.06 -23.81 29.62
CA LEU A 100 -24.64 -25.02 30.16
C LEU A 100 -26.14 -25.08 29.83
N ASP A 101 -26.63 -26.26 29.37
CA ASP A 101 -27.99 -26.39 28.86
C ASP A 101 -29.04 -26.27 29.98
N ASP A 102 -28.86 -27.00 31.07
CA ASP A 102 -29.78 -27.05 32.21
C ASP A 102 -29.01 -27.03 33.54
N VAL A 103 -29.22 -25.97 34.30
CA VAL A 103 -28.65 -25.78 35.63
C VAL A 103 -29.77 -25.49 36.60
N THR A 104 -29.98 -26.39 37.57
CA THR A 104 -30.95 -26.18 38.64
C THR A 104 -30.23 -25.95 39.96
N LEU A 105 -30.47 -24.79 40.55
CA LEU A 105 -29.95 -24.37 41.83
C LEU A 105 -31.00 -24.57 42.93
N PHE A 106 -30.59 -25.25 43.98
CA PHE A 106 -31.39 -25.40 45.21
C PHE A 106 -30.58 -24.78 46.35
N TYR A 107 -31.19 -23.96 47.17
CA TYR A 107 -30.55 -23.43 48.36
C TYR A 107 -31.54 -23.27 49.50
N ARG A 108 -31.04 -23.46 50.76
CA ARG A 108 -31.81 -23.27 51.99
C ARG A 108 -30.92 -22.79 53.12
N PRO A 109 -31.44 -22.02 54.10
CA PRO A 109 -30.69 -21.65 55.29
C PRO A 109 -30.24 -22.88 56.09
N SER A 110 -29.02 -22.83 56.64
CA SER A 110 -28.42 -23.92 57.41
C SER A 110 -27.48 -23.37 58.48
N ALA A 111 -27.49 -23.92 59.67
CA ALA A 111 -26.63 -23.56 60.77
C ALA A 111 -25.17 -24.06 60.62
N GLY A 112 -24.89 -24.87 59.60
CA GLY A 112 -23.54 -25.40 59.29
C GLY A 112 -23.61 -26.65 58.40
N PRO A 113 -22.45 -27.15 57.96
CA PRO A 113 -22.40 -28.27 57.01
C PRO A 113 -22.87 -29.61 57.53
N GLN A 114 -23.16 -29.75 58.85
CA GLN A 114 -23.50 -31.01 59.49
C GLN A 114 -24.81 -31.00 60.31
N VAL A 115 -25.52 -29.87 60.38
CA VAL A 115 -26.72 -29.76 61.25
C VAL A 115 -28.00 -29.88 60.44
N ALA A 116 -28.72 -30.99 60.59
CA ALA A 116 -30.02 -31.25 59.95
C ALA A 116 -31.12 -31.43 60.99
N GLU A 117 -31.38 -30.42 61.83
CA GLU A 117 -32.60 -30.39 62.63
C GLU A 117 -33.57 -29.39 61.99
N ASN A 118 -34.72 -29.92 61.44
CA ASN A 118 -35.79 -29.18 60.74
C ASN A 118 -35.30 -28.37 59.51
N PRO A 119 -35.12 -29.02 58.39
CA PRO A 119 -34.63 -28.30 57.17
C PRO A 119 -35.73 -27.36 56.67
N HIS A 120 -35.35 -26.11 56.46
CA HIS A 120 -36.17 -25.16 55.72
C HIS A 120 -36.48 -25.69 54.32
N PRO A 121 -37.57 -25.28 53.67
CA PRO A 121 -37.91 -25.68 52.33
C PRO A 121 -36.83 -25.17 51.34
N TRP A 122 -36.55 -25.95 50.30
CA TRP A 122 -35.65 -25.56 49.23
C TRP A 122 -36.23 -24.42 48.42
N VAL A 123 -35.43 -23.39 48.22
CA VAL A 123 -35.64 -22.39 47.17
C VAL A 123 -35.02 -22.93 45.90
N VAL A 124 -35.84 -23.04 44.83
CA VAL A 124 -35.41 -23.61 43.55
C VAL A 124 -35.31 -22.50 42.51
N ARG A 125 -34.23 -22.50 41.77
CA ARG A 125 -33.99 -21.62 40.64
C ARG A 125 -33.46 -22.45 39.47
N GLN A 126 -33.95 -22.16 38.26
CA GLN A 126 -33.46 -22.79 37.03
C GLN A 126 -32.78 -21.78 36.16
N THR A 127 -31.73 -22.21 35.46
CA THR A 127 -31.01 -21.42 34.45
C THR A 127 -30.39 -22.37 33.44
N GLY A 128 -29.84 -21.80 32.37
CA GLY A 128 -29.21 -22.54 31.27
C GLY A 128 -29.67 -22.00 29.91
N ASP A 129 -29.03 -22.40 28.85
CA ASP A 129 -29.32 -21.89 27.50
C ASP A 129 -30.60 -22.51 26.90
N ARG A 130 -31.09 -23.60 27.46
CA ARG A 130 -32.41 -24.18 27.12
C ARG A 130 -33.60 -23.47 27.77
N TRP A 131 -33.36 -22.58 28.76
CA TRP A 131 -34.40 -21.87 29.49
C TRP A 131 -34.43 -20.37 29.14
N PRO A 132 -35.19 -19.96 28.12
CA PRO A 132 -35.15 -18.58 27.62
C PRO A 132 -35.48 -17.49 28.64
N GLN A 133 -36.34 -17.80 29.61
CA GLN A 133 -36.81 -16.84 30.61
C GLN A 133 -36.05 -16.91 31.94
N ALA A 134 -35.24 -17.94 32.14
CA ALA A 134 -34.52 -18.17 33.39
C ALA A 134 -33.20 -17.39 33.43
N ARG A 135 -33.25 -16.23 34.05
CA ARG A 135 -32.06 -15.42 34.36
C ARG A 135 -31.71 -15.49 35.84
N GLY A 136 -30.51 -15.09 36.20
CA GLY A 136 -30.22 -14.78 37.61
C GLY A 136 -31.07 -13.62 38.11
N GLU A 137 -31.04 -13.39 39.42
CA GLU A 137 -31.76 -12.28 40.08
C GLU A 137 -31.12 -10.92 39.81
N ILE A 138 -29.84 -10.91 39.42
CA ILE A 138 -29.08 -9.73 39.00
C ILE A 138 -28.91 -9.76 37.49
N ASP A 139 -29.24 -8.66 36.82
CA ASP A 139 -29.05 -8.55 35.37
C ASP A 139 -27.56 -8.45 35.03
N TYR A 140 -27.01 -9.57 34.69
CA TYR A 140 -25.59 -9.72 34.30
C TYR A 140 -25.44 -10.84 33.28
N ARG A 141 -24.34 -10.87 32.56
CA ARG A 141 -24.04 -11.84 31.49
C ARG A 141 -23.92 -13.30 31.95
N PHE A 142 -23.66 -13.53 33.25
CA PHE A 142 -23.71 -14.83 33.90
C PHE A 142 -24.80 -14.84 34.95
N PRO A 143 -25.43 -15.97 35.22
CA PRO A 143 -26.46 -16.08 36.27
C PRO A 143 -25.89 -15.71 37.65
N VAL A 144 -26.55 -14.79 38.33
CA VAL A 144 -26.17 -14.34 39.69
C VAL A 144 -27.44 -14.37 40.56
N TYR A 145 -27.35 -15.08 41.69
CA TYR A 145 -28.42 -15.24 42.66
C TYR A 145 -28.06 -14.56 43.97
N VAL A 146 -29.04 -13.96 44.62
CA VAL A 146 -28.84 -13.26 45.87
C VAL A 146 -29.14 -14.25 47.02
N LEU A 147 -28.14 -14.50 47.85
CA LEU A 147 -28.30 -15.18 49.14
C LEU A 147 -28.48 -14.10 50.21
N PRO A 148 -29.70 -13.93 50.76
CA PRO A 148 -29.97 -12.88 51.75
C PRO A 148 -29.09 -13.02 53.00
N ALA A 149 -28.93 -11.93 53.74
CA ALA A 149 -28.24 -11.93 55.04
C ALA A 149 -29.04 -12.79 56.04
N LEU A 150 -28.32 -13.50 56.88
CA LEU A 150 -28.92 -14.36 57.94
C LEU A 150 -28.44 -13.85 59.32
N SER A 151 -29.39 -13.62 60.23
CA SER A 151 -29.12 -13.15 61.58
C SER A 151 -28.75 -14.27 62.55
N ASP A 152 -29.37 -15.46 62.36
CA ASP A 152 -29.29 -16.56 63.30
C ASP A 152 -28.68 -17.86 62.74
N GLN A 153 -28.25 -17.84 61.50
CA GLN A 153 -27.72 -19.04 60.83
C GLN A 153 -26.38 -18.77 60.14
N ALA A 154 -25.53 -19.80 60.14
CA ALA A 154 -24.14 -19.62 59.64
C ALA A 154 -24.02 -19.52 58.12
N GLY A 155 -25.07 -19.80 57.36
CA GLY A 155 -25.06 -19.69 55.88
C GLY A 155 -26.15 -20.51 55.18
N TYR A 156 -25.89 -20.86 53.95
CA TYR A 156 -26.81 -21.64 53.09
C TYR A 156 -26.19 -22.97 52.70
N GLU A 157 -27.01 -24.03 52.80
CA GLU A 157 -26.76 -25.27 52.10
C GLU A 157 -27.19 -25.10 50.65
N VAL A 158 -26.28 -25.34 49.72
CA VAL A 158 -26.49 -25.13 48.28
C VAL A 158 -26.26 -26.44 47.53
N LEU A 159 -27.24 -26.80 46.68
CA LEU A 159 -27.12 -27.89 45.73
C LEU A 159 -27.25 -27.33 44.31
N VAL A 160 -26.37 -27.80 43.40
CA VAL A 160 -26.45 -27.46 41.98
C VAL A 160 -26.51 -28.75 41.20
N ARG A 161 -27.56 -28.91 40.38
CA ARG A 161 -27.68 -29.97 39.40
C ARG A 161 -27.34 -29.37 38.03
N VAL A 162 -26.40 -29.97 37.32
CA VAL A 162 -25.98 -29.53 35.99
C VAL A 162 -26.12 -30.68 35.01
N GLN A 163 -26.83 -30.47 33.91
CA GLN A 163 -26.89 -31.42 32.80
C GLN A 163 -26.72 -30.66 31.48
N SER A 164 -25.77 -31.08 30.64
CA SER A 164 -25.44 -30.34 29.41
C SER A 164 -24.93 -31.26 28.30
N THR A 165 -25.25 -30.92 27.08
CA THR A 165 -24.63 -31.50 25.86
C THR A 165 -23.27 -30.86 25.56
N SER A 166 -23.02 -29.71 26.16
CA SER A 166 -21.70 -29.02 26.17
C SER A 166 -20.80 -29.61 27.25
N ALA A 167 -19.54 -29.18 27.29
CA ALA A 167 -18.62 -29.62 28.34
C ALA A 167 -19.08 -29.16 29.72
N VAL A 168 -19.19 -30.12 30.64
CA VAL A 168 -19.63 -29.87 32.02
C VAL A 168 -18.48 -29.35 32.85
N LEU A 169 -18.46 -28.04 33.03
CA LEU A 169 -17.55 -27.29 33.90
C LEU A 169 -18.42 -26.41 34.80
N LEU A 170 -18.33 -26.55 36.12
CA LEU A 170 -19.06 -25.70 37.05
C LEU A 170 -18.12 -24.86 37.89
N GLN A 171 -18.25 -23.57 37.78
CA GLN A 171 -17.68 -22.57 38.68
C GLN A 171 -18.79 -21.87 39.42
N ALA A 172 -18.74 -21.91 40.73
CA ALA A 172 -19.61 -21.11 41.58
C ALA A 172 -18.74 -20.19 42.46
N SER A 173 -19.03 -18.91 42.43
CA SER A 173 -18.26 -17.89 43.17
C SER A 173 -19.18 -17.06 44.04
N LEU A 174 -18.77 -16.87 45.29
CA LEU A 174 -19.47 -16.03 46.27
C LEU A 174 -18.82 -14.65 46.31
N TRP A 175 -19.62 -13.63 46.18
CA TRP A 175 -19.19 -12.24 46.13
C TRP A 175 -19.90 -11.41 47.21
N SER A 176 -19.21 -10.42 47.78
CA SER A 176 -19.91 -9.29 48.38
C SER A 176 -20.49 -8.41 47.27
N PRO A 177 -21.60 -7.70 47.46
CA PRO A 177 -22.20 -6.83 46.46
C PRO A 177 -21.21 -5.79 45.91
N THR A 178 -20.42 -5.18 46.79
CA THR A 178 -19.42 -4.16 46.44
C THR A 178 -18.27 -4.74 45.60
N ALA A 179 -17.74 -5.91 45.97
CA ALA A 179 -16.65 -6.56 45.22
C ALA A 179 -17.16 -7.03 43.84
N PHE A 180 -18.39 -7.52 43.75
CA PHE A 180 -19.00 -7.92 42.49
C PHE A 180 -19.15 -6.74 41.53
N VAL A 181 -19.68 -5.60 41.99
CA VAL A 181 -19.83 -4.39 41.17
C VAL A 181 -18.46 -3.90 40.64
N GLN A 182 -17.44 -3.87 41.50
CA GLN A 182 -16.09 -3.49 41.08
C GLN A 182 -15.52 -4.46 40.04
N ALA A 183 -15.63 -5.77 40.28
CA ALA A 183 -15.14 -6.80 39.37
C ALA A 183 -15.87 -6.79 38.03
N SER A 184 -17.22 -6.67 38.07
CA SER A 184 -18.04 -6.64 36.87
C SER A 184 -17.78 -5.39 36.02
N THR A 185 -17.61 -4.21 36.64
CA THR A 185 -17.28 -2.98 35.94
C THR A 185 -15.94 -3.09 35.23
N ARG A 186 -14.90 -3.59 35.91
CA ARG A 186 -13.58 -3.79 35.30
C ARG A 186 -13.66 -4.79 34.14
N SER A 187 -14.32 -5.91 34.36
CA SER A 187 -14.50 -6.94 33.34
C SER A 187 -15.25 -6.43 32.12
N THR A 188 -16.31 -5.66 32.33
CA THR A 188 -17.09 -5.06 31.23
C THR A 188 -16.27 -4.03 30.46
N ALA A 189 -15.48 -3.20 31.11
CA ALA A 189 -14.57 -2.26 30.44
C ALA A 189 -13.52 -2.99 29.58
N PHE A 190 -12.92 -4.06 30.10
CA PHE A 190 -11.96 -4.88 29.33
C PHE A 190 -12.62 -5.48 28.08
N TRP A 191 -13.78 -6.11 28.24
CA TRP A 191 -14.46 -6.73 27.11
C TRP A 191 -15.00 -5.71 26.10
N GLY A 192 -15.42 -4.52 26.57
CA GLY A 192 -15.77 -3.42 25.69
C GLY A 192 -14.62 -2.99 24.81
N PHE A 193 -13.41 -2.85 25.39
CA PHE A 193 -12.19 -2.60 24.63
C PHE A 193 -11.88 -3.74 23.64
N TYR A 194 -11.96 -5.00 24.10
CA TYR A 194 -11.73 -6.18 23.26
C TYR A 194 -12.64 -6.19 22.02
N PHE A 195 -13.96 -6.01 22.22
CA PHE A 195 -14.92 -6.03 21.12
C PHE A 195 -14.81 -4.79 20.22
N GLY A 196 -14.46 -3.65 20.76
CA GLY A 196 -14.15 -2.46 19.98
C GLY A 196 -12.95 -2.71 19.02
N LEU A 197 -11.88 -3.32 19.54
CA LEU A 197 -10.72 -3.70 18.74
C LEU A 197 -11.08 -4.79 17.70
N ALA A 198 -11.89 -5.77 18.07
CA ALA A 198 -12.37 -6.84 17.19
C ALA A 198 -13.20 -6.28 16.03
N ALA A 199 -14.14 -5.39 16.33
CA ALA A 199 -14.96 -4.73 15.32
C ALA A 199 -14.09 -3.86 14.38
N PHE A 200 -13.18 -3.06 14.92
CA PHE A 200 -12.27 -2.23 14.14
C PHE A 200 -11.39 -3.07 13.20
N SER A 201 -10.79 -4.16 13.71
CA SER A 201 -9.95 -5.05 12.90
C SER A 201 -10.75 -5.77 11.81
N SER A 202 -11.99 -6.18 12.08
CA SER A 202 -12.87 -6.81 11.10
C SER A 202 -13.31 -5.84 9.99
N ILE A 203 -13.66 -4.61 10.35
CA ILE A 203 -14.02 -3.55 9.39
C ILE A 203 -12.81 -3.21 8.50
N LEU A 204 -11.63 -3.05 9.10
CA LEU A 204 -10.42 -2.77 8.33
C LEU A 204 -10.05 -3.92 7.40
N ALA A 205 -10.18 -5.18 7.87
CA ALA A 205 -9.99 -6.36 7.05
C ALA A 205 -10.99 -6.42 5.88
N LEU A 206 -12.26 -6.05 6.12
CA LEU A 206 -13.28 -5.98 5.07
C LEU A 206 -12.92 -4.93 4.00
N ILE A 207 -12.61 -3.71 4.43
CA ILE A 207 -12.20 -2.63 3.52
C ILE A 207 -10.99 -3.08 2.69
N ALA A 208 -9.98 -3.65 3.35
CA ALA A 208 -8.79 -4.15 2.67
C ALA A 208 -9.10 -5.32 1.71
N ALA A 209 -10.01 -6.23 2.06
CA ALA A 209 -10.42 -7.35 1.22
C ALA A 209 -11.10 -6.88 -0.07
N VAL A 210 -11.98 -5.87 0.03
CA VAL A 210 -12.67 -5.26 -1.11
C VAL A 210 -11.68 -4.49 -1.99
N TYR A 211 -10.75 -3.74 -1.38
CA TYR A 211 -9.77 -2.92 -2.09
C TYR A 211 -8.68 -3.76 -2.77
N LEU A 212 -8.03 -4.64 -2.03
CA LEU A 212 -6.89 -5.44 -2.52
C LEU A 212 -7.33 -6.66 -3.34
N ARG A 213 -8.54 -7.18 -3.11
CA ARG A 213 -9.12 -8.37 -3.77
C ARG A 213 -8.21 -9.61 -3.73
N ARG A 214 -7.34 -9.71 -2.71
CA ARG A 214 -6.42 -10.84 -2.53
C ARG A 214 -7.06 -11.92 -1.63
N ARG A 215 -6.91 -13.20 -1.97
CA ARG A 215 -7.44 -14.34 -1.20
C ARG A 215 -6.98 -14.34 0.25
N LEU A 216 -5.72 -13.98 0.48
CA LEU A 216 -5.16 -13.83 1.83
C LEU A 216 -5.98 -12.87 2.70
N VAL A 217 -6.41 -11.73 2.15
CA VAL A 217 -7.16 -10.72 2.93
C VAL A 217 -8.59 -11.18 3.20
N TRP A 218 -9.19 -11.95 2.30
CA TRP A 218 -10.46 -12.61 2.55
C TRP A 218 -10.36 -13.69 3.64
N ALA A 219 -9.24 -14.44 3.68
CA ALA A 219 -8.98 -15.39 4.77
C ALA A 219 -8.77 -14.69 6.12
N LEU A 220 -8.09 -13.52 6.14
CA LEU A 220 -7.97 -12.65 7.31
C LEU A 220 -9.34 -12.17 7.81
N LEU A 221 -10.20 -11.74 6.89
CA LEU A 221 -11.57 -11.34 7.23
C LEU A 221 -12.36 -12.51 7.81
N ALA A 222 -12.31 -13.67 7.19
CA ALA A 222 -12.98 -14.86 7.68
C ALA A 222 -12.50 -15.24 9.08
N PHE A 223 -11.20 -15.16 9.33
CA PHE A 223 -10.65 -15.43 10.66
C PHE A 223 -11.06 -14.36 11.70
N SER A 224 -11.20 -13.10 11.29
CA SER A 224 -11.65 -12.05 12.22
C SER A 224 -13.07 -12.27 12.77
N LEU A 225 -13.92 -13.01 12.04
CA LEU A 225 -15.24 -13.38 12.53
C LEU A 225 -15.18 -14.31 13.75
N SER A 226 -14.06 -15.04 13.94
CA SER A 226 -13.83 -15.90 15.11
C SER A 226 -13.78 -15.12 16.43
N TYR A 227 -13.52 -13.80 16.38
CA TYR A 227 -13.52 -12.96 17.58
C TYR A 227 -14.88 -12.93 18.28
N TRP A 228 -15.97 -13.15 17.53
CA TRP A 228 -17.33 -13.23 18.06
C TRP A 228 -17.60 -14.50 18.85
N LEU A 229 -16.80 -15.57 18.65
CA LEU A 229 -16.84 -16.76 19.50
C LEU A 229 -16.59 -16.39 20.97
N VAL A 230 -15.67 -15.45 21.21
CA VAL A 230 -15.40 -14.97 22.56
C VAL A 230 -16.64 -14.30 23.18
N ALA A 231 -17.43 -13.57 22.38
CA ALA A 231 -18.67 -12.95 22.86
C ALA A 231 -19.70 -14.00 23.31
N CYS A 232 -19.78 -15.13 22.59
CA CYS A 232 -20.64 -16.25 22.98
C CYS A 232 -20.18 -16.88 24.31
N ILE A 233 -18.89 -17.26 24.39
CA ILE A 233 -18.34 -17.95 25.58
C ILE A 233 -18.34 -17.05 26.81
N GLN A 234 -18.14 -15.74 26.64
CA GLN A 234 -18.21 -14.75 27.71
C GLN A 234 -19.64 -14.30 28.07
N GLY A 235 -20.67 -14.89 27.45
CA GLY A 235 -22.06 -14.66 27.77
C GLY A 235 -22.68 -13.36 27.25
N PHE A 236 -21.97 -12.58 26.44
CA PHE A 236 -22.48 -11.32 25.93
C PHE A 236 -23.59 -11.52 24.90
N VAL A 237 -23.48 -12.52 24.03
CA VAL A 237 -24.49 -12.80 23.01
C VAL A 237 -25.80 -13.26 23.68
N ASP A 238 -25.68 -14.14 24.64
CA ASP A 238 -26.83 -14.60 25.43
C ASP A 238 -27.49 -13.44 26.20
N TRP A 239 -26.69 -12.63 26.89
CA TRP A 239 -27.17 -11.48 27.65
C TRP A 239 -27.91 -10.45 26.80
N MET A 240 -27.42 -10.19 25.58
CA MET A 240 -28.00 -9.20 24.66
C MET A 240 -29.25 -9.74 23.94
N LEU A 241 -29.29 -11.04 23.60
CA LEU A 241 -30.32 -11.60 22.71
C LEU A 241 -31.49 -12.27 23.47
N ARG A 242 -31.33 -12.60 24.76
CA ARG A 242 -32.47 -13.13 25.56
C ARG A 242 -33.54 -12.06 25.79
N PRO A 243 -34.82 -12.46 25.89
CA PRO A 243 -35.36 -13.82 25.84
C PRO A 243 -35.68 -14.34 24.44
N HIS A 244 -35.53 -13.51 23.38
CA HIS A 244 -36.14 -13.80 22.08
C HIS A 244 -35.36 -14.83 21.25
N PHE A 245 -34.05 -14.97 21.47
CA PHE A 245 -33.15 -15.75 20.61
C PHE A 245 -32.22 -16.69 21.41
N ALA A 246 -32.68 -17.30 22.49
CA ALA A 246 -31.87 -18.22 23.31
C ALA A 246 -31.25 -19.37 22.50
N LEU A 247 -32.00 -19.95 21.56
CA LEU A 247 -31.50 -21.01 20.67
C LEU A 247 -30.35 -20.56 19.78
N VAL A 248 -30.27 -19.27 19.48
CA VAL A 248 -29.13 -18.72 18.68
C VAL A 248 -27.82 -18.89 19.43
N GLN A 249 -27.79 -18.60 20.71
CA GLN A 249 -26.58 -18.78 21.55
C GLN A 249 -26.14 -20.25 21.57
N HIS A 250 -27.09 -21.18 21.75
CA HIS A 250 -26.81 -22.61 21.80
C HIS A 250 -26.10 -23.11 20.55
N TYR A 251 -26.63 -22.82 19.35
CA TYR A 251 -26.03 -23.26 18.09
C TYR A 251 -24.85 -22.40 17.67
N LEU A 252 -24.87 -21.08 17.92
CA LEU A 252 -23.88 -20.15 17.45
C LEU A 252 -22.47 -20.43 18.01
N THR A 253 -22.38 -20.83 19.28
CA THR A 253 -21.12 -21.21 19.92
C THR A 253 -20.47 -22.38 19.19
N GLY A 254 -21.23 -23.42 18.85
CA GLY A 254 -20.73 -24.55 18.06
C GLY A 254 -20.31 -24.18 16.67
N ILE A 255 -21.15 -23.43 15.95
CA ILE A 255 -20.85 -22.94 14.59
C ILE A 255 -19.57 -22.13 14.56
N LEU A 256 -19.44 -21.15 15.46
CA LEU A 256 -18.26 -20.28 15.50
C LEU A 256 -16.99 -21.03 15.89
N THR A 257 -17.07 -22.05 16.75
CA THR A 257 -15.92 -22.88 17.11
C THR A 257 -15.37 -23.61 15.88
N LEU A 258 -16.23 -24.29 15.12
CA LEU A 258 -15.82 -24.99 13.89
C LEU A 258 -15.35 -24.02 12.80
N LEU A 259 -16.00 -22.87 12.65
CA LEU A 259 -15.60 -21.82 11.70
C LEU A 259 -14.27 -21.16 12.06
N THR A 260 -13.99 -20.98 13.33
CA THR A 260 -12.71 -20.42 13.80
C THR A 260 -11.54 -21.27 13.31
N TYR A 261 -11.64 -22.58 13.48
CA TYR A 261 -10.61 -23.50 13.02
C TYR A 261 -10.51 -23.53 11.49
N THR A 262 -11.64 -23.59 10.80
CA THR A 262 -11.71 -23.58 9.34
C THR A 262 -11.05 -22.32 8.75
N SER A 263 -11.37 -21.14 9.30
CA SER A 263 -10.80 -19.87 8.86
C SER A 263 -9.31 -19.74 9.19
N LEU A 264 -8.87 -20.31 10.31
CA LEU A 264 -7.45 -20.37 10.67
C LEU A 264 -6.65 -21.23 9.68
N LEU A 265 -7.17 -22.39 9.29
CA LEU A 265 -6.54 -23.21 8.26
C LEU A 265 -6.47 -22.50 6.92
N TRP A 266 -7.56 -21.86 6.49
CA TRP A 266 -7.57 -21.08 5.26
C TRP A 266 -6.51 -19.95 5.33
N LEU A 267 -6.49 -19.21 6.42
CA LEU A 267 -5.50 -18.15 6.63
C LEU A 267 -4.07 -18.70 6.56
N ALA A 268 -3.77 -19.81 7.22
CA ALA A 268 -2.45 -20.41 7.20
C ALA A 268 -2.04 -20.89 5.80
N THR A 269 -2.97 -21.48 5.03
CA THR A 269 -2.69 -21.93 3.65
C THR A 269 -2.33 -20.78 2.71
N GLU A 270 -3.06 -19.67 2.80
CA GLU A 270 -2.81 -18.47 1.98
C GLU A 270 -1.56 -17.72 2.45
N ALA A 271 -1.34 -17.63 3.77
CA ALA A 271 -0.21 -16.91 4.34
C ALA A 271 1.14 -17.57 4.07
N LEU A 272 1.17 -18.88 4.05
CA LEU A 272 2.37 -19.68 3.72
C LEU A 272 2.53 -19.92 2.21
N ASP A 273 1.59 -19.42 1.40
CA ASP A 273 1.54 -19.69 -0.05
C ASP A 273 1.76 -21.19 -0.37
N LEU A 274 1.02 -22.06 0.36
CA LEU A 274 1.17 -23.52 0.22
C LEU A 274 0.90 -24.00 -1.20
N ARG A 275 0.13 -23.27 -1.97
CA ARG A 275 -0.14 -23.59 -3.38
C ARG A 275 1.15 -23.60 -4.20
N LYS A 276 2.08 -22.67 -3.92
CA LYS A 276 3.36 -22.54 -4.61
C LYS A 276 4.42 -23.47 -4.04
N HIS A 277 4.55 -23.51 -2.71
CA HIS A 277 5.63 -24.24 -2.05
C HIS A 277 5.34 -25.74 -1.85
N HIS A 278 4.08 -26.08 -1.49
CA HIS A 278 3.67 -27.46 -1.18
C HIS A 278 2.29 -27.80 -1.77
N PRO A 279 2.14 -27.99 -3.09
CA PRO A 279 0.82 -28.14 -3.74
C PRO A 279 0.04 -29.39 -3.30
N ARG A 280 0.72 -30.46 -2.87
CA ARG A 280 0.04 -31.65 -2.31
C ARG A 280 -0.56 -31.35 -0.94
N LEU A 281 0.19 -30.65 -0.10
CA LEU A 281 -0.27 -30.22 1.21
C LEU A 281 -1.43 -29.21 1.11
N ASN A 282 -1.35 -28.28 0.18
CA ASN A 282 -2.43 -27.35 -0.09
C ASN A 282 -3.75 -28.07 -0.42
N ARG A 283 -3.72 -29.15 -1.23
CA ARG A 283 -4.90 -29.95 -1.53
C ARG A 283 -5.46 -30.64 -0.29
N LEU A 284 -4.58 -31.20 0.55
CA LEU A 284 -4.97 -31.80 1.83
C LEU A 284 -5.64 -30.78 2.76
N MET A 285 -5.07 -29.58 2.88
CA MET A 285 -5.66 -28.52 3.71
C MET A 285 -7.05 -28.11 3.21
N TRP A 286 -7.25 -27.96 1.92
CA TRP A 286 -8.57 -27.68 1.36
C TRP A 286 -9.57 -28.81 1.57
N PHE A 287 -9.13 -30.07 1.54
CA PHE A 287 -9.96 -31.22 1.90
C PHE A 287 -10.39 -31.16 3.37
N ILE A 288 -9.46 -30.84 4.28
CA ILE A 288 -9.74 -30.68 5.71
C ILE A 288 -10.68 -29.50 5.96
N ILE A 289 -10.50 -28.37 5.26
CA ILE A 289 -11.42 -27.22 5.30
C ILE A 289 -12.83 -27.66 4.90
N GLY A 290 -12.97 -28.40 3.81
CA GLY A 290 -14.24 -28.96 3.36
C GLY A 290 -14.87 -29.91 4.37
N LEU A 291 -14.07 -30.80 4.98
CA LEU A 291 -14.53 -31.69 6.04
C LEU A 291 -15.06 -30.91 7.26
N ASN A 292 -14.33 -29.89 7.70
CA ASN A 292 -14.78 -29.04 8.84
C ASN A 292 -16.07 -28.29 8.52
N LEU A 293 -16.24 -27.80 7.28
CA LEU A 293 -17.51 -27.22 6.86
C LEU A 293 -18.65 -28.24 6.86
N PHE A 294 -18.38 -29.48 6.46
CA PHE A 294 -19.35 -30.56 6.51
C PHE A 294 -19.75 -30.92 7.97
N LEU A 295 -18.79 -30.89 8.90
CA LEU A 295 -19.05 -31.13 10.32
C LEU A 295 -20.03 -30.12 10.94
N GLN A 296 -20.22 -28.93 10.33
CA GLN A 296 -21.27 -27.98 10.76
C GLN A 296 -22.67 -28.60 10.73
N VAL A 297 -22.93 -29.55 9.85
CA VAL A 297 -24.22 -30.23 9.74
C VAL A 297 -24.57 -31.04 11.00
N SER A 298 -23.56 -31.41 11.80
CA SER A 298 -23.79 -32.16 13.04
C SER A 298 -24.43 -31.33 14.17
N ILE A 299 -24.32 -30.00 14.09
CA ILE A 299 -24.74 -29.09 15.17
C ILE A 299 -26.26 -29.13 15.40
N PRO A 300 -27.14 -29.02 14.39
CA PRO A 300 -28.59 -29.08 14.57
C PRO A 300 -29.10 -30.42 15.08
N PHE A 301 -28.27 -31.47 15.01
CA PHE A 301 -28.61 -32.83 15.46
C PHE A 301 -28.02 -33.18 16.83
N ASP A 302 -27.49 -32.22 17.55
CA ASP A 302 -26.85 -32.38 18.87
C ASP A 302 -25.66 -33.37 18.90
N PHE A 303 -25.01 -33.62 17.74
CA PHE A 303 -23.76 -34.40 17.63
C PHE A 303 -22.51 -33.54 17.74
N TYR A 304 -22.64 -32.37 18.35
CA TYR A 304 -21.54 -31.39 18.47
C TYR A 304 -20.29 -31.97 19.15
N ALA A 305 -20.46 -32.77 20.22
CA ALA A 305 -19.33 -33.40 20.93
C ALA A 305 -18.48 -34.28 20.01
N LEU A 306 -19.12 -35.06 19.12
CA LEU A 306 -18.43 -35.89 18.15
C LEU A 306 -17.63 -35.02 17.15
N ALA A 307 -18.23 -33.94 16.65
CA ALA A 307 -17.57 -33.01 15.72
C ALA A 307 -16.33 -32.36 16.35
N ILE A 308 -16.42 -31.91 17.61
CA ILE A 308 -15.29 -31.32 18.35
C ILE A 308 -14.17 -32.33 18.59
N ASN A 309 -14.48 -33.58 18.93
CA ASN A 309 -13.47 -34.62 19.12
C ASN A 309 -12.74 -34.93 17.82
N ILE A 310 -13.45 -35.09 16.71
CA ILE A 310 -12.82 -35.26 15.37
C ILE A 310 -11.96 -34.06 15.02
N GLN A 311 -12.49 -32.86 15.18
CA GLN A 311 -11.76 -31.63 14.91
C GLN A 311 -10.52 -31.50 15.77
N GLY A 312 -10.58 -31.85 17.07
CA GLY A 312 -9.43 -31.79 17.97
C GLY A 312 -8.25 -32.63 17.49
N VAL A 313 -8.50 -33.88 17.05
CA VAL A 313 -7.46 -34.76 16.51
C VAL A 313 -6.88 -34.19 15.21
N VAL A 314 -7.75 -33.77 14.28
CA VAL A 314 -7.33 -33.17 13.02
C VAL A 314 -6.54 -31.88 13.25
N PHE A 315 -6.91 -31.10 14.26
CA PHE A 315 -6.25 -29.86 14.64
C PHE A 315 -4.80 -30.07 15.09
N ILE A 316 -4.55 -31.09 15.92
CA ILE A 316 -3.19 -31.43 16.38
C ILE A 316 -2.31 -31.80 15.18
N VAL A 317 -2.81 -32.67 14.31
CA VAL A 317 -2.05 -33.13 13.13
C VAL A 317 -1.74 -31.97 12.18
N THR A 318 -2.75 -31.15 11.86
CA THR A 318 -2.57 -30.02 10.94
C THR A 318 -1.66 -28.94 11.51
N ALA A 319 -1.66 -28.71 12.82
CA ALA A 319 -0.77 -27.77 13.48
C ALA A 319 0.69 -28.14 13.32
N VAL A 320 1.04 -29.41 13.56
CA VAL A 320 2.40 -29.91 13.39
C VAL A 320 2.83 -29.78 11.93
N VAL A 321 1.96 -30.15 10.99
CA VAL A 321 2.26 -30.06 9.55
C VAL A 321 2.47 -28.60 9.10
N LEU A 322 1.65 -27.67 9.58
CA LEU A 322 1.80 -26.25 9.28
C LEU A 322 3.07 -25.67 9.89
N ALA A 323 3.42 -26.04 11.13
CA ALA A 323 4.65 -25.60 11.77
C ALA A 323 5.89 -26.06 11.02
N VAL A 324 5.93 -27.33 10.60
CA VAL A 324 7.03 -27.89 9.78
C VAL A 324 7.10 -27.18 8.42
N SER A 325 5.95 -26.92 7.79
CA SER A 325 5.89 -26.20 6.51
C SER A 325 6.37 -24.76 6.64
N ALA A 326 5.97 -24.05 7.69
CA ALA A 326 6.43 -22.68 7.97
C ALA A 326 7.94 -22.64 8.18
N TRP A 327 8.49 -23.62 8.90
CA TRP A 327 9.92 -23.74 9.13
C TRP A 327 10.70 -23.99 7.83
N THR A 328 10.23 -24.91 6.98
CA THR A 328 10.90 -25.22 5.70
C THR A 328 10.88 -24.01 4.76
N ILE A 329 9.73 -23.35 4.63
CA ILE A 329 9.58 -22.15 3.79
C ILE A 329 10.48 -21.01 4.29
N TRP A 330 10.51 -20.78 5.60
CA TRP A 330 11.37 -19.76 6.19
C TRP A 330 12.86 -20.03 5.93
N ARG A 331 13.29 -21.27 6.11
CA ARG A 331 14.68 -21.69 5.91
C ARG A 331 15.11 -21.57 4.44
N ASP A 332 14.27 -22.01 3.50
CA ASP A 332 14.66 -22.19 2.10
C ASP A 332 14.44 -20.91 1.25
N ALA A 333 13.48 -20.07 1.60
CA ALA A 333 13.06 -18.93 0.76
C ALA A 333 13.73 -17.60 1.10
N GLN A 334 14.65 -17.51 2.08
CA GLN A 334 15.12 -16.23 2.65
C GLN A 334 13.96 -15.25 2.93
N SER A 335 12.78 -15.80 3.18
CA SER A 335 11.57 -15.03 3.41
C SER A 335 11.72 -14.22 4.70
N GLY A 336 11.20 -12.99 4.69
CA GLY A 336 11.37 -12.07 5.81
C GLY A 336 10.75 -12.60 7.11
N VAL A 337 11.16 -12.02 8.24
CA VAL A 337 10.65 -12.34 9.59
C VAL A 337 9.12 -12.45 9.68
N MET A 338 8.39 -11.77 8.77
CA MET A 338 6.93 -11.78 8.72
C MET A 338 6.35 -13.16 8.37
N THR A 339 7.02 -13.95 7.52
CA THR A 339 6.60 -15.31 7.21
C THR A 339 6.69 -16.22 8.44
N LEU A 340 7.74 -16.03 9.24
CA LEU A 340 7.90 -16.74 10.51
C LEU A 340 6.81 -16.34 11.52
N VAL A 341 6.54 -15.04 11.68
CA VAL A 341 5.50 -14.53 12.59
C VAL A 341 4.15 -15.09 12.23
N VAL A 342 3.80 -15.07 10.94
CA VAL A 342 2.50 -15.59 10.45
C VAL A 342 2.43 -17.11 10.58
N GLY A 343 3.53 -17.82 10.37
CA GLY A 343 3.58 -19.28 10.57
C GLY A 343 3.51 -19.71 12.04
N LEU A 344 4.00 -18.87 12.97
CA LEU A 344 3.97 -19.15 14.41
C LEU A 344 2.63 -18.81 15.07
N MET A 345 1.86 -17.85 14.54
CA MET A 345 0.57 -17.45 15.12
C MET A 345 -0.46 -18.59 15.17
N PRO A 346 -0.67 -19.38 14.10
CA PRO A 346 -1.51 -20.57 14.18
C PRO A 346 -1.04 -21.56 15.25
N MET A 347 0.26 -21.74 15.42
CA MET A 347 0.83 -22.63 16.43
C MET A 347 0.54 -22.16 17.86
N LEU A 348 0.68 -20.85 18.13
CA LEU A 348 0.30 -20.28 19.43
C LEU A 348 -1.18 -20.48 19.73
N TYR A 349 -2.03 -20.28 18.72
CA TYR A 349 -3.46 -20.52 18.87
C TYR A 349 -3.78 -22.00 19.16
N VAL A 350 -3.10 -22.91 18.46
CA VAL A 350 -3.20 -24.36 18.68
C VAL A 350 -2.78 -24.73 20.10
N ILE A 351 -1.62 -24.28 20.55
CA ILE A 351 -1.10 -24.59 21.89
C ILE A 351 -2.07 -24.06 22.96
N SER A 352 -2.54 -22.82 22.84
CA SER A 352 -3.47 -22.22 23.78
C SER A 352 -4.84 -22.95 23.79
N GLY A 353 -5.32 -23.37 22.61
CA GLY A 353 -6.54 -24.17 22.48
C GLY A 353 -6.38 -25.56 23.10
N LEU A 354 -5.26 -26.22 22.90
CA LEU A 354 -4.95 -27.52 23.53
C LEU A 354 -4.87 -27.42 25.05
N LEU A 355 -4.27 -26.35 25.58
CA LEU A 355 -4.23 -26.11 27.02
C LEU A 355 -5.64 -25.90 27.59
N ALA A 356 -6.47 -25.12 26.89
CA ALA A 356 -7.87 -24.94 27.29
C ALA A 356 -8.67 -26.25 27.25
N LEU A 357 -8.49 -27.06 26.20
CA LEU A 357 -9.12 -28.40 26.12
C LEU A 357 -8.61 -29.33 27.20
N ALA A 358 -7.33 -29.38 27.47
CA ALA A 358 -6.76 -30.21 28.53
C ALA A 358 -7.33 -29.85 29.91
N SER A 359 -7.53 -28.55 30.16
CA SER A 359 -8.21 -28.06 31.36
C SER A 359 -9.70 -28.44 31.38
N LEU A 360 -10.37 -28.40 30.22
CA LEU A 360 -11.78 -28.74 30.07
C LEU A 360 -12.05 -30.25 30.24
N PHE A 361 -11.10 -31.09 29.76
CA PHE A 361 -11.18 -32.55 29.97
C PHE A 361 -10.68 -33.02 31.35
N GLY A 362 -10.25 -32.08 32.21
CA GLY A 362 -9.75 -32.41 33.54
C GLY A 362 -8.36 -33.10 33.54
N TRP A 363 -7.62 -33.09 32.41
CA TRP A 363 -6.25 -33.63 32.33
C TRP A 363 -5.23 -32.78 33.10
N ILE A 364 -5.51 -31.49 33.19
CA ILE A 364 -4.79 -30.54 34.04
C ILE A 364 -5.76 -29.86 35.00
N PRO A 365 -5.33 -29.50 36.21
CA PRO A 365 -6.19 -28.76 37.14
C PRO A 365 -6.73 -27.50 36.46
N TYR A 366 -8.03 -27.26 36.66
CA TYR A 366 -8.63 -26.05 36.09
C TYR A 366 -8.07 -24.80 36.75
N ASP A 367 -7.58 -23.89 35.90
CA ASP A 367 -7.19 -22.54 36.26
C ASP A 367 -7.80 -21.57 35.25
N GLU A 368 -8.45 -20.50 35.72
CA GLU A 368 -9.17 -19.55 34.87
C GLU A 368 -8.23 -18.86 33.87
N THR A 369 -6.99 -18.61 34.27
CA THR A 369 -5.98 -17.98 33.43
C THR A 369 -5.54 -18.92 32.30
N VAL A 370 -5.27 -20.18 32.64
CA VAL A 370 -4.88 -21.21 31.67
C VAL A 370 -6.03 -21.48 30.67
N TYR A 371 -7.25 -21.62 31.19
CA TYR A 371 -8.42 -21.81 30.35
C TYR A 371 -8.67 -20.61 29.43
N GLY A 372 -8.44 -19.39 29.91
CA GLY A 372 -8.68 -18.13 29.17
C GLY A 372 -7.55 -17.71 28.22
N ILE A 373 -6.38 -18.37 28.25
CA ILE A 373 -5.19 -17.92 27.53
C ILE A 373 -5.39 -17.76 26.02
N TRP A 374 -6.19 -18.60 25.41
CA TRP A 374 -6.53 -18.54 23.99
C TRP A 374 -7.24 -17.24 23.59
N GLN A 375 -8.02 -16.62 24.50
CA GLN A 375 -8.70 -15.35 24.27
C GLN A 375 -7.68 -14.20 24.15
N TYR A 376 -6.62 -14.23 24.96
CA TYR A 376 -5.51 -13.26 24.86
C TYR A 376 -4.66 -13.49 23.62
N VAL A 377 -4.45 -14.74 23.22
CA VAL A 377 -3.79 -15.07 21.94
C VAL A 377 -4.58 -14.52 20.75
N ILE A 378 -5.92 -14.61 20.76
CA ILE A 378 -6.77 -13.95 19.75
C ILE A 378 -6.54 -12.45 19.75
N MET A 379 -6.45 -11.79 20.90
CA MET A 379 -6.20 -10.35 20.98
C MET A 379 -4.83 -9.96 20.37
N VAL A 380 -3.78 -10.74 20.63
CA VAL A 380 -2.47 -10.54 19.98
C VAL A 380 -2.58 -10.73 18.47
N ASN A 381 -3.36 -11.72 18.02
CA ASN A 381 -3.63 -11.90 16.59
C ASN A 381 -4.35 -10.71 15.94
N MET A 382 -5.27 -10.04 16.64
CA MET A 382 -5.91 -8.82 16.12
C MET A 382 -4.88 -7.75 15.76
N PHE A 383 -3.95 -7.49 16.66
CA PHE A 383 -2.87 -6.53 16.40
C PHE A 383 -1.96 -6.96 15.25
N THR A 384 -1.65 -8.26 15.18
CA THR A 384 -0.83 -8.80 14.08
C THR A 384 -1.53 -8.64 12.73
N ILE A 385 -2.84 -8.91 12.66
CA ILE A 385 -3.65 -8.72 11.46
C ILE A 385 -3.69 -7.24 11.06
N LEU A 386 -3.93 -6.33 12.00
CA LEU A 386 -3.94 -4.89 11.75
C LEU A 386 -2.59 -4.42 11.16
N ALA A 387 -1.49 -4.85 11.77
CA ALA A 387 -0.16 -4.54 11.27
C ALA A 387 0.06 -5.08 9.86
N TRP A 388 -0.34 -6.32 9.63
CA TRP A 388 -0.15 -6.96 8.33
C TRP A 388 -0.96 -6.30 7.23
N VAL A 389 -2.24 -6.01 7.48
CA VAL A 389 -3.09 -5.27 6.53
C VAL A 389 -2.48 -3.90 6.21
N ALA A 390 -1.99 -3.17 7.23
CA ALA A 390 -1.33 -1.89 7.02
C ALA A 390 -0.06 -2.01 6.16
N LEU A 391 0.73 -3.07 6.35
CA LEU A 391 1.91 -3.35 5.53
C LEU A 391 1.55 -3.70 4.08
N LEU A 392 0.53 -4.53 3.86
CA LEU A 392 0.05 -4.89 2.53
C LEU A 392 -0.46 -3.67 1.76
N VAL A 393 -1.27 -2.83 2.39
CA VAL A 393 -1.78 -1.59 1.76
C VAL A 393 -0.62 -0.66 1.39
N ARG A 394 0.38 -0.53 2.27
CA ARG A 394 1.58 0.28 1.97
C ARG A 394 2.40 -0.28 0.82
N GLN A 395 2.59 -1.59 0.77
CA GLN A 395 3.32 -2.23 -0.32
C GLN A 395 2.61 -1.98 -1.65
N GLU A 396 1.30 -2.19 -1.72
CA GLU A 396 0.49 -1.94 -2.93
C GLU A 396 0.58 -0.48 -3.39
N SER A 397 0.48 0.46 -2.44
CA SER A 397 0.60 1.89 -2.73
C SER A 397 1.98 2.25 -3.29
N ARG A 398 3.06 1.67 -2.78
CA ARG A 398 4.43 1.87 -3.30
C ARG A 398 4.59 1.29 -4.70
N GLU A 399 4.09 0.07 -4.93
CA GLU A 399 4.13 -0.56 -6.25
C GLU A 399 3.34 0.25 -7.28
N ALA A 400 2.16 0.78 -6.91
CA ALA A 400 1.38 1.66 -7.76
C ALA A 400 2.13 2.96 -8.10
N GLN A 401 2.78 3.60 -7.12
CA GLN A 401 3.59 4.80 -7.34
C GLN A 401 4.77 4.52 -8.26
N SER A 402 5.51 3.42 -8.03
CA SER A 402 6.63 3.02 -8.91
C SER A 402 6.18 2.77 -10.35
N ARG A 403 5.01 2.15 -10.57
CA ARG A 403 4.47 1.94 -11.92
C ARG A 403 4.16 3.25 -12.63
N VAL A 404 3.56 4.22 -11.92
CA VAL A 404 3.26 5.55 -12.45
C VAL A 404 4.55 6.30 -12.81
N GLN A 405 5.56 6.22 -11.93
CA GLN A 405 6.85 6.86 -12.18
C GLN A 405 7.55 6.26 -13.41
N LEU A 406 7.63 4.93 -13.48
CA LEU A 406 8.22 4.23 -14.63
C LEU A 406 7.49 4.53 -15.94
N ALA A 407 6.15 4.63 -15.91
CA ALA A 407 5.39 5.02 -17.09
C ALA A 407 5.75 6.43 -17.58
N ARG A 408 5.92 7.40 -16.66
CA ARG A 408 6.36 8.76 -17.01
C ARG A 408 7.77 8.79 -17.58
N GLU A 409 8.70 8.04 -17.01
CA GLU A 409 10.07 7.94 -17.52
C GLU A 409 10.08 7.38 -18.95
N LEU A 410 9.29 6.32 -19.21
CA LEU A 410 9.15 5.74 -20.54
C LEU A 410 8.53 6.71 -21.56
N ASP A 411 7.56 7.53 -21.14
CA ASP A 411 6.93 8.51 -22.04
C ASP A 411 7.94 9.63 -22.41
N ILE A 412 8.71 10.13 -21.44
CA ILE A 412 9.79 11.10 -21.69
C ILE A 412 10.84 10.53 -22.66
N GLU A 413 11.26 9.28 -22.46
CA GLU A 413 12.22 8.60 -23.32
C GLU A 413 11.69 8.41 -24.74
N ARG A 414 10.41 8.06 -24.88
CA ARG A 414 9.74 7.93 -26.18
C ARG A 414 9.67 9.26 -26.93
N GLU A 415 9.31 10.35 -26.26
CA GLU A 415 9.29 11.69 -26.86
C GLU A 415 10.69 12.11 -27.34
N ALA A 416 11.72 11.92 -26.51
CA ALA A 416 13.10 12.21 -26.87
C ALA A 416 13.55 11.39 -28.10
N SER A 417 13.24 10.08 -28.11
CA SER A 417 13.55 9.19 -29.22
C SER A 417 12.79 9.57 -30.50
N PHE A 418 11.53 10.00 -30.38
CA PHE A 418 10.73 10.47 -31.51
C PHE A 418 11.35 11.72 -32.14
N HIS A 419 11.69 12.73 -31.36
CA HIS A 419 12.32 13.95 -31.83
C HIS A 419 13.68 13.66 -32.49
N GLN A 420 14.47 12.76 -31.91
CA GLN A 420 15.77 12.35 -32.48
C GLN A 420 15.58 11.67 -33.86
N ARG A 421 14.61 10.76 -34.00
CA ARG A 421 14.33 10.09 -35.29
C ARG A 421 13.85 11.08 -36.35
N GLN A 422 12.98 12.01 -35.97
CA GLN A 422 12.49 13.06 -36.87
C GLN A 422 13.65 13.95 -37.37
N PHE A 423 14.57 14.31 -36.47
CA PHE A 423 15.81 15.04 -36.81
C PHE A 423 16.66 14.29 -37.84
N ILE A 424 17.01 13.03 -37.55
CA ILE A 424 17.83 12.20 -38.44
C ILE A 424 17.18 12.07 -39.83
N GLY A 425 15.86 11.81 -39.88
CA GLY A 425 15.12 11.69 -41.12
C GLY A 425 15.19 12.94 -41.99
N MET A 426 15.03 14.09 -41.36
CA MET A 426 15.09 15.37 -42.09
C MET A 426 16.51 15.73 -42.54
N VAL A 427 17.50 15.57 -41.68
CA VAL A 427 18.91 15.79 -42.05
C VAL A 427 19.30 14.91 -43.22
N ALA A 428 18.92 13.62 -43.19
CA ALA A 428 19.18 12.69 -44.29
C ALA A 428 18.56 13.16 -45.61
N HIS A 429 17.34 13.71 -45.56
CA HIS A 429 16.67 14.26 -46.77
C HIS A 429 17.42 15.48 -47.30
N GLU A 430 17.80 16.41 -46.45
CA GLU A 430 18.56 17.63 -46.86
C GLU A 430 19.96 17.33 -47.36
N PHE A 431 20.61 16.26 -46.90
CA PHE A 431 21.88 15.79 -47.49
C PHE A 431 21.70 15.19 -48.90
N ARG A 432 20.61 14.45 -49.10
CA ARG A 432 20.35 13.77 -50.37
C ARG A 432 20.18 14.75 -51.53
N ASN A 433 19.53 15.91 -51.31
CA ASN A 433 19.27 16.89 -52.33
C ASN A 433 20.54 17.47 -53.01
N PRO A 434 21.51 18.06 -52.27
CA PRO A 434 22.74 18.57 -52.88
C PRO A 434 23.64 17.46 -53.45
N LEU A 435 23.63 16.27 -52.85
CA LEU A 435 24.32 15.11 -53.41
C LEU A 435 23.74 14.69 -54.77
N ALA A 436 22.42 14.70 -54.94
CA ALA A 436 21.80 14.43 -56.22
C ALA A 436 22.19 15.48 -57.29
N VAL A 437 22.27 16.76 -56.91
CA VAL A 437 22.74 17.82 -57.82
C VAL A 437 24.18 17.59 -58.26
N ILE A 438 25.07 17.22 -57.32
CA ILE A 438 26.47 16.91 -57.64
C ILE A 438 26.56 15.71 -58.54
N SER A 439 25.86 14.59 -58.25
CA SER A 439 25.86 13.37 -59.06
C SER A 439 25.34 13.67 -60.50
N SER A 440 24.20 14.33 -60.61
CA SER A 440 23.63 14.72 -61.93
C SER A 440 24.58 15.66 -62.72
N ALA A 441 25.23 16.59 -62.05
CA ALA A 441 26.22 17.46 -62.72
C ALA A 441 27.45 16.69 -63.21
N LEU A 442 27.95 15.72 -62.42
CA LEU A 442 29.06 14.84 -62.81
C LEU A 442 28.69 13.95 -64.00
N GLU A 443 27.54 13.30 -63.99
CA GLU A 443 27.05 12.47 -65.11
C GLU A 443 26.95 13.29 -66.41
N ASN A 444 26.38 14.48 -66.31
CA ASN A 444 26.27 15.39 -67.46
C ASN A 444 27.61 15.95 -67.97
N LEU A 445 28.67 16.06 -67.13
CA LEU A 445 29.98 16.46 -67.55
C LEU A 445 30.73 15.36 -68.32
N GLN A 446 30.31 14.10 -68.25
CA GLN A 446 30.83 12.97 -68.99
C GLN A 446 30.30 12.87 -70.42
N LEU A 447 29.27 13.63 -70.80
CA LEU A 447 28.70 13.67 -72.16
C LEU A 447 29.67 14.27 -73.16
N LYS A 448 29.89 13.61 -74.31
CA LYS A 448 30.91 14.00 -75.33
C LYS A 448 30.65 15.33 -76.05
N SER A 449 29.48 15.96 -75.88
CA SER A 449 29.10 17.20 -76.60
C SER A 449 28.56 18.29 -75.67
N ILE A 450 29.38 18.72 -74.72
CA ILE A 450 28.98 19.79 -73.77
C ILE A 450 29.68 21.11 -74.18
N SER A 451 28.89 22.21 -74.29
CA SER A 451 29.45 23.53 -74.54
C SER A 451 30.23 24.07 -73.32
N ASP A 452 31.20 24.95 -73.53
CA ASP A 452 31.96 25.56 -72.41
C ASP A 452 31.09 26.35 -71.44
N VAL A 453 29.99 26.95 -71.90
CA VAL A 453 29.01 27.65 -71.07
C VAL A 453 28.28 26.66 -70.16
N GLN A 454 27.87 25.54 -70.72
CA GLN A 454 27.19 24.47 -69.95
C GLN A 454 28.17 23.84 -68.94
N ARG A 455 29.44 23.62 -69.30
CA ARG A 455 30.46 23.10 -68.44
C ARG A 455 30.72 24.04 -67.24
N ARG A 456 30.85 25.33 -67.46
CA ARG A 456 31.00 26.33 -66.38
C ARG A 456 29.79 26.37 -65.48
N ARG A 457 28.57 26.26 -66.03
CA ARG A 457 27.31 26.20 -65.26
C ARG A 457 27.25 24.95 -64.35
N ARG A 458 27.72 23.77 -64.83
CA ARG A 458 27.76 22.53 -64.04
C ARG A 458 28.79 22.64 -62.90
N TYR A 459 29.98 23.13 -63.15
CA TYR A 459 30.96 23.37 -62.08
C TYR A 459 30.44 24.34 -61.02
N ARG A 460 29.75 25.38 -61.43
CA ARG A 460 29.13 26.32 -60.50
C ARG A 460 28.06 25.66 -59.66
N ASN A 461 27.17 24.86 -60.24
CA ASN A 461 26.12 24.12 -59.51
C ASN A 461 26.70 23.12 -58.52
N MET A 462 27.77 22.39 -58.88
CA MET A 462 28.49 21.49 -57.98
C MET A 462 29.10 22.24 -56.80
N ARG A 463 29.75 23.38 -57.06
CA ARG A 463 30.31 24.21 -56.00
C ARG A 463 29.26 24.74 -55.05
N LEU A 464 28.12 25.20 -55.55
CA LEU A 464 26.97 25.63 -54.75
C LEU A 464 26.43 24.48 -53.89
N ALA A 465 26.27 23.31 -54.46
CA ALA A 465 25.78 22.13 -53.76
C ALA A 465 26.78 21.67 -52.68
N THR A 466 28.08 21.73 -52.95
CA THR A 466 29.13 21.42 -51.95
C THR A 466 29.14 22.43 -50.80
N ASN A 467 29.06 23.73 -51.09
CA ASN A 467 28.99 24.77 -50.05
C ASN A 467 27.73 24.56 -49.15
N ARG A 468 26.59 24.16 -49.75
CA ARG A 468 25.38 23.87 -49.02
C ARG A 468 25.54 22.64 -48.08
N LEU A 469 26.28 21.60 -48.52
CA LEU A 469 26.60 20.45 -47.65
C LEU A 469 27.48 20.85 -46.48
N VAL A 470 28.50 21.68 -46.71
CA VAL A 470 29.39 22.18 -45.64
C VAL A 470 28.57 22.98 -44.62
N GLN A 471 27.73 23.91 -45.08
CA GLN A 471 26.88 24.71 -44.20
C GLN A 471 25.89 23.85 -43.38
N LEU A 472 25.30 22.81 -43.98
CA LEU A 472 24.45 21.88 -43.31
C LEU A 472 25.18 21.11 -42.22
N THR A 473 26.41 20.64 -42.52
CA THR A 473 27.27 19.94 -41.57
C THR A 473 27.64 20.85 -40.41
N ASP A 474 28.06 22.10 -40.70
CA ASP A 474 28.42 23.09 -39.68
C ASP A 474 27.22 23.40 -38.75
N ASN A 475 26.00 23.54 -39.30
CA ASN A 475 24.80 23.76 -38.53
C ASN A 475 24.46 22.56 -37.64
N CYS A 476 24.57 21.31 -38.15
CA CYS A 476 24.34 20.09 -37.36
C CYS A 476 25.37 19.94 -36.24
N LEU A 477 26.65 20.23 -36.50
CA LEU A 477 27.70 20.17 -35.50
C LEU A 477 27.52 21.27 -34.43
N ALA A 478 27.16 22.50 -34.85
CA ALA A 478 26.86 23.58 -33.93
C ALA A 478 25.66 23.23 -33.02
N ASP A 479 24.57 22.71 -33.60
CA ASP A 479 23.40 22.26 -32.84
C ASP A 479 23.74 21.12 -31.86
N SER A 480 24.52 20.14 -32.28
CA SER A 480 24.99 19.05 -31.42
C SER A 480 25.86 19.55 -30.26
N ARG A 481 26.75 20.48 -30.52
CA ARG A 481 27.62 21.09 -29.50
C ARG A 481 26.81 21.93 -28.50
N LEU A 482 25.86 22.73 -29.00
CA LEU A 482 25.00 23.58 -28.15
C LEU A 482 24.05 22.80 -27.25
N ASN A 483 23.67 21.57 -27.63
CA ASN A 483 22.80 20.70 -26.83
C ASN A 483 23.58 19.71 -25.92
N ALA A 484 24.91 19.67 -25.99
CA ALA A 484 25.74 18.83 -25.13
C ALA A 484 25.81 19.41 -23.71
N GLU A 485 25.59 18.58 -22.69
CA GLU A 485 25.81 18.97 -21.31
C GLU A 485 27.27 19.38 -21.08
N GLY A 486 27.49 20.62 -20.65
CA GLY A 486 28.83 21.13 -20.35
C GLY A 486 29.50 21.88 -21.49
N LEU A 487 28.74 22.52 -22.40
CA LEU A 487 29.31 23.37 -23.47
C LEU A 487 30.26 24.44 -22.91
N THR A 488 31.55 24.33 -23.25
CA THR A 488 32.54 25.37 -23.03
C THR A 488 32.85 26.03 -24.36
N LEU A 489 32.37 27.28 -24.56
CA LEU A 489 32.77 28.10 -25.72
C LEU A 489 34.24 28.50 -25.61
N GLN A 490 34.97 28.33 -26.68
CA GLN A 490 36.35 28.87 -26.80
C GLN A 490 36.27 30.37 -27.16
N ARG A 491 36.11 31.20 -26.11
CA ARG A 491 35.96 32.65 -26.29
C ARG A 491 37.32 33.31 -26.38
N ASP A 492 37.67 33.79 -27.59
CA ASP A 492 38.82 34.58 -27.86
C ASP A 492 38.43 36.04 -28.15
N ARG A 493 39.37 36.94 -28.00
CA ARG A 493 39.18 38.32 -28.41
C ARG A 493 39.28 38.44 -29.93
N VAL A 494 38.13 38.63 -30.59
CA VAL A 494 38.04 38.68 -32.05
C VAL A 494 37.49 40.02 -32.53
N ASN A 495 37.94 40.50 -33.69
CA ASN A 495 37.37 41.69 -34.31
C ASN A 495 36.15 41.33 -35.15
N VAL A 496 34.99 41.91 -34.82
CA VAL A 496 33.70 41.62 -35.50
C VAL A 496 33.77 41.94 -36.99
N LEU A 497 34.50 42.97 -37.41
CA LEU A 497 34.61 43.32 -38.83
C LEU A 497 35.31 42.24 -39.63
N ASP A 498 36.38 41.63 -39.08
CA ASP A 498 37.07 40.53 -39.72
C ASP A 498 36.18 39.27 -39.80
N MET A 499 35.34 39.06 -38.78
CA MET A 499 34.36 37.98 -38.81
C MET A 499 33.30 38.19 -39.88
N VAL A 500 32.75 39.40 -40.01
CA VAL A 500 31.81 39.74 -41.07
C VAL A 500 32.43 39.58 -42.45
N ARG A 501 33.68 40.05 -42.65
CA ARG A 501 34.44 39.86 -43.92
C ARG A 501 34.59 38.37 -44.22
N SER A 502 35.07 37.58 -43.28
CA SER A 502 35.23 36.14 -43.45
C SER A 502 33.91 35.45 -43.79
N ALA A 503 32.79 35.81 -43.13
CA ALA A 503 31.47 35.26 -43.43
C ALA A 503 30.99 35.68 -44.84
N THR A 504 31.27 36.91 -45.31
CA THR A 504 30.91 37.36 -46.68
C THR A 504 31.72 36.69 -47.78
N GLU A 505 32.92 36.16 -47.48
CA GLU A 505 33.72 35.37 -48.43
C GLU A 505 33.19 33.97 -48.64
N VAL A 506 32.56 33.37 -47.61
CA VAL A 506 32.02 32.02 -47.66
C VAL A 506 30.65 31.94 -48.35
N VAL A 507 29.81 32.97 -48.18
CA VAL A 507 28.49 33.04 -48.79
C VAL A 507 28.61 33.43 -50.26
N ASP A 508 28.14 32.52 -51.15
CA ASP A 508 28.19 32.74 -52.59
C ASP A 508 27.08 33.73 -53.00
N ARG A 509 27.49 34.92 -53.35
CA ARG A 509 26.61 35.98 -53.86
C ARG A 509 26.35 35.79 -55.36
N SER A 510 25.11 35.97 -55.77
CA SER A 510 24.83 36.13 -57.19
C SER A 510 25.36 37.48 -57.68
N GLU A 511 25.58 37.60 -59.00
CA GLU A 511 25.97 38.88 -59.59
C GLU A 511 24.99 40.04 -59.37
N ARG A 512 23.80 39.69 -58.88
CA ARG A 512 22.72 40.61 -58.54
C ARG A 512 22.80 41.22 -57.15
N HIS A 513 23.66 40.68 -56.24
CA HIS A 513 23.79 41.12 -54.86
C HIS A 513 25.13 41.78 -54.62
N ARG A 514 25.15 42.86 -53.80
CA ARG A 514 26.37 43.54 -53.37
C ARG A 514 26.34 43.70 -51.84
N TRP A 515 27.44 43.37 -51.19
CA TRP A 515 27.63 43.65 -49.80
C TRP A 515 27.90 45.13 -49.57
N ARG A 516 27.13 45.78 -48.66
CA ARG A 516 27.37 47.13 -48.21
C ARG A 516 27.61 47.09 -46.71
N LEU A 517 28.91 47.26 -46.33
CA LEU A 517 29.32 47.26 -44.94
C LEU A 517 29.41 48.69 -44.44
N SER A 518 28.73 48.96 -43.29
CA SER A 518 28.84 50.23 -42.53
C SER A 518 29.21 49.95 -41.09
N VAL A 519 29.82 50.96 -40.45
CA VAL A 519 30.12 50.94 -39.01
C VAL A 519 29.52 52.21 -38.42
N ASN A 520 28.61 52.07 -37.45
CA ASN A 520 27.81 53.15 -36.86
C ASN A 520 27.14 54.05 -37.91
N GLY A 521 26.67 53.45 -39.03
CA GLY A 521 25.98 54.15 -40.11
C GLY A 521 26.92 54.82 -41.16
N GLU A 522 28.20 54.83 -40.96
CA GLU A 522 29.18 55.36 -41.96
C GLU A 522 29.59 54.25 -42.95
N VAL A 523 29.30 54.44 -44.21
CA VAL A 523 29.63 53.50 -45.29
C VAL A 523 31.13 53.62 -45.60
N GLY A 524 31.91 52.64 -45.21
CA GLY A 524 33.34 52.58 -45.43
C GLY A 524 33.71 52.05 -46.82
N GLN A 525 34.38 52.82 -47.63
CA GLN A 525 35.17 52.30 -48.74
C GLN A 525 36.44 51.64 -48.19
N HIS A 526 36.61 50.35 -48.38
CA HIS A 526 37.76 49.44 -48.30
C HIS A 526 38.83 49.58 -47.18
N ASN A 527 38.90 50.68 -46.40
CA ASN A 527 40.00 50.98 -45.48
C ASN A 527 39.63 51.32 -44.03
N LEU A 528 38.39 50.98 -43.54
CA LEU A 528 38.08 51.15 -42.14
C LEU A 528 38.81 50.09 -41.27
N ARG A 529 39.99 50.52 -40.77
CA ARG A 529 40.68 49.85 -39.66
C ARG A 529 39.99 50.22 -38.31
N CYS A 530 38.71 49.95 -38.21
CA CYS A 530 38.02 50.09 -36.95
C CYS A 530 38.11 48.74 -36.19
N ASP A 531 38.65 48.77 -34.98
CA ASP A 531 38.69 47.58 -34.14
C ASP A 531 37.39 47.53 -33.29
N VAL A 532 36.57 46.54 -33.53
CA VAL A 532 35.32 46.27 -32.74
C VAL A 532 35.50 44.92 -32.04
N PRO A 533 36.20 44.88 -30.90
CA PRO A 533 36.51 43.65 -30.23
C PRO A 533 35.32 43.09 -29.48
N VAL A 534 35.13 41.77 -29.58
CA VAL A 534 34.20 40.98 -28.80
C VAL A 534 34.90 39.73 -28.24
N LEU A 535 34.40 39.19 -27.13
CA LEU A 535 34.83 37.90 -26.61
C LEU A 535 33.89 36.81 -27.16
N ALA A 536 34.33 36.10 -28.21
CA ALA A 536 33.47 35.14 -28.89
C ALA A 536 34.22 33.90 -29.38
N ASP A 537 33.52 32.81 -29.52
CA ASP A 537 33.99 31.64 -30.27
C ASP A 537 33.90 31.94 -31.76
N GLN A 538 35.07 32.10 -32.38
CA GLN A 538 35.22 32.52 -33.77
C GLN A 538 34.49 31.58 -34.73
N ALA A 539 34.57 30.26 -34.52
CA ALA A 539 33.92 29.26 -35.38
C ALA A 539 32.39 29.33 -35.29
N MET A 540 31.87 29.41 -34.08
CA MET A 540 30.41 29.50 -33.84
C MET A 540 29.84 30.82 -34.38
N LEU A 541 30.50 31.95 -34.10
CA LEU A 541 29.99 33.24 -34.56
C LEU A 541 30.02 33.35 -36.09
N ARG A 542 31.03 32.75 -36.76
CA ARG A 542 31.07 32.66 -38.22
C ARG A 542 29.88 31.89 -38.77
N ILE A 543 29.46 30.75 -38.13
CA ILE A 543 28.28 29.98 -38.52
C ILE A 543 27.01 30.84 -38.40
N ALA A 544 26.85 31.57 -37.28
CA ALA A 544 25.71 32.46 -37.09
C ALA A 544 25.61 33.54 -38.16
N LEU A 545 26.73 34.21 -38.46
CA LEU A 545 26.81 35.26 -39.49
C LEU A 545 26.57 34.69 -40.89
N SER A 546 27.18 33.54 -41.23
CA SER A 546 26.95 32.87 -42.52
C SER A 546 25.48 32.51 -42.73
N ASN A 547 24.79 32.04 -41.67
CA ASN A 547 23.35 31.73 -41.74
C ASN A 547 22.49 32.99 -41.99
N LEU A 548 22.84 34.13 -41.39
CA LEU A 548 22.15 35.40 -41.62
C LEU A 548 22.35 35.92 -43.03
N LEU A 549 23.63 35.89 -43.51
CA LEU A 549 24.00 36.36 -44.85
C LEU A 549 23.42 35.47 -45.96
N ASP A 550 23.42 34.13 -45.77
CA ASP A 550 22.83 33.19 -46.71
C ASP A 550 21.31 33.41 -46.82
N ASN A 551 20.64 33.62 -45.69
CA ASN A 551 19.22 33.96 -45.70
C ASN A 551 18.92 35.28 -46.42
N ALA A 552 19.74 36.30 -46.20
CA ALA A 552 19.61 37.60 -46.89
C ALA A 552 19.75 37.49 -48.40
N VAL A 553 20.71 36.68 -48.89
CA VAL A 553 20.86 36.42 -50.34
C VAL A 553 19.73 35.54 -50.90
N LYS A 554 19.30 34.56 -50.13
CA LYS A 554 18.33 33.56 -50.55
C LYS A 554 16.91 34.12 -50.69
N TYR A 555 16.51 35.02 -49.80
CA TYR A 555 15.15 35.57 -49.75
C TYR A 555 15.02 36.94 -50.42
N SER A 556 16.12 37.51 -50.95
CA SER A 556 16.15 38.73 -51.72
C SER A 556 16.34 38.44 -53.22
N GLU A 557 15.58 39.06 -54.06
CA GLU A 557 15.68 38.82 -55.53
C GLU A 557 16.92 39.50 -56.13
N GLN A 558 17.17 40.74 -55.72
CA GLN A 558 18.33 41.54 -56.18
C GLN A 558 18.57 42.76 -55.27
N GLY A 559 19.73 43.37 -55.37
CA GLY A 559 20.05 44.59 -54.66
C GLY A 559 21.13 44.43 -53.59
N PRO A 560 21.47 45.49 -52.88
CA PRO A 560 22.45 45.42 -51.81
C PRO A 560 21.88 44.72 -50.56
N VAL A 561 22.71 43.92 -49.94
CA VAL A 561 22.52 43.47 -48.57
C VAL A 561 23.33 44.38 -47.67
N ASP A 562 22.64 45.12 -46.80
CA ASP A 562 23.25 46.11 -45.93
C ASP A 562 23.64 45.44 -44.60
N ILE A 563 24.90 45.52 -44.23
CA ILE A 563 25.45 45.00 -42.98
C ILE A 563 25.95 46.20 -42.18
N ASP A 564 25.38 46.47 -41.02
CA ASP A 564 25.78 47.56 -40.16
C ASP A 564 26.22 47.05 -38.80
N VAL A 565 27.43 47.43 -38.38
CA VAL A 565 27.99 47.06 -37.07
C VAL A 565 27.95 48.29 -36.18
N THR A 566 27.08 48.25 -35.16
CA THR A 566 26.96 49.36 -34.19
C THR A 566 27.39 48.93 -32.81
N THR A 567 28.12 49.80 -32.13
CA THR A 567 28.50 49.60 -30.74
C THR A 567 27.63 50.53 -29.87
N ARG A 568 26.91 49.97 -28.91
CA ARG A 568 26.13 50.73 -27.96
C ARG A 568 26.63 50.47 -26.54
N THR A 569 26.69 51.50 -25.71
CA THR A 569 26.94 51.38 -24.28
C THR A 569 25.62 51.32 -23.57
N SER A 570 25.32 50.22 -22.89
CA SER A 570 24.10 50.05 -22.09
C SER A 570 24.50 50.09 -20.62
N GLY A 571 24.14 51.15 -19.89
CA GLY A 571 24.48 51.32 -18.47
C GLY A 571 25.94 51.78 -18.24
N VAL A 572 26.45 51.55 -17.02
CA VAL A 572 27.71 52.18 -16.57
C VAL A 572 28.98 51.54 -17.15
N GLU A 573 28.93 50.30 -17.70
CA GLU A 573 30.14 49.63 -18.28
C GLU A 573 29.86 48.53 -19.33
N GLU A 574 28.60 48.17 -19.67
CA GLU A 574 28.36 47.10 -20.64
C GLU A 574 28.33 47.62 -22.08
N ARG A 575 29.34 47.26 -22.84
CA ARG A 575 29.33 47.44 -24.28
C ARG A 575 28.60 46.29 -24.96
N VAL A 576 27.63 46.59 -25.83
CA VAL A 576 26.94 45.63 -26.68
C VAL A 576 27.22 45.93 -28.13
N VAL A 577 27.73 44.96 -28.85
CA VAL A 577 27.92 45.03 -30.30
C VAL A 577 26.68 44.47 -30.96
N CYS A 578 26.06 45.25 -31.85
CA CYS A 578 24.92 44.86 -32.66
C CYS A 578 25.33 44.76 -34.13
N ILE A 579 25.18 43.58 -34.71
CA ILE A 579 25.37 43.34 -36.13
C ILE A 579 23.98 43.24 -36.76
N SER A 580 23.63 44.23 -37.60
CA SER A 580 22.37 44.21 -38.32
C SER A 580 22.57 43.79 -39.78
N VAL A 581 21.79 42.82 -40.23
CA VAL A 581 21.78 42.35 -41.61
C VAL A 581 20.40 42.67 -42.17
N ARG A 582 20.37 43.55 -43.19
CA ARG A 582 19.13 43.97 -43.85
C ARG A 582 19.13 43.48 -45.30
N ASP A 583 18.12 42.73 -45.66
CA ASP A 583 17.85 42.29 -47.03
C ASP A 583 16.76 43.16 -47.69
N ARG A 584 16.51 42.89 -48.97
CA ARG A 584 15.44 43.49 -49.75
C ARG A 584 14.50 42.43 -50.33
N GLY A 585 14.18 41.45 -49.51
CA GLY A 585 13.31 40.35 -49.83
C GLY A 585 11.82 40.66 -49.56
N LYS A 586 11.02 39.63 -49.62
CA LYS A 586 9.55 39.69 -49.40
C LYS A 586 9.13 40.01 -47.97
N GLY A 587 10.13 40.05 -47.05
CA GLY A 587 9.85 40.15 -45.63
C GLY A 587 9.32 38.85 -45.01
N VAL A 588 9.06 38.92 -43.68
CA VAL A 588 8.46 37.85 -42.86
C VAL A 588 7.11 38.32 -42.35
N ALA A 589 6.08 37.52 -42.49
CA ALA A 589 4.76 37.86 -41.96
C ALA A 589 4.79 38.02 -40.44
N ALA A 590 3.98 38.95 -39.91
CA ALA A 590 3.94 39.21 -38.48
C ALA A 590 3.59 37.97 -37.64
N ALA A 591 2.75 37.07 -38.18
CA ALA A 591 2.38 35.80 -37.53
C ALA A 591 3.55 34.81 -37.39
N ASP A 592 4.57 34.95 -38.26
CA ASP A 592 5.70 34.03 -38.32
C ASP A 592 6.95 34.57 -37.57
N ALA A 593 6.93 35.83 -37.12
CA ALA A 593 8.08 36.53 -36.58
C ALA A 593 8.76 35.81 -35.39
N ASP A 594 7.99 35.14 -34.55
CA ASP A 594 8.50 34.35 -33.44
C ASP A 594 8.87 32.93 -33.86
N ILE A 595 8.13 32.38 -34.81
CA ILE A 595 8.21 30.99 -35.25
C ILE A 595 9.45 30.73 -36.13
N ILE A 596 9.95 31.72 -36.86
CA ILE A 596 11.12 31.57 -37.74
C ILE A 596 12.40 31.16 -36.98
N PHE A 597 12.46 31.34 -35.67
CA PHE A 597 13.57 30.95 -34.80
C PHE A 597 13.37 29.58 -34.16
N GLU A 598 12.19 28.93 -34.40
CA GLU A 598 11.97 27.56 -33.92
C GLU A 598 12.73 26.54 -34.77
N ARG A 599 13.14 25.48 -34.15
CA ARG A 599 13.86 24.39 -34.79
C ARG A 599 13.00 23.72 -35.86
N TYR A 600 13.51 23.61 -37.10
CA TYR A 600 12.86 22.95 -38.23
C TYR A 600 11.61 23.64 -38.80
N ARG A 601 11.39 24.90 -38.51
CA ARG A 601 10.29 25.65 -39.10
C ARG A 601 10.64 26.22 -40.48
N ARG A 602 9.71 26.03 -41.42
CA ARG A 602 9.71 26.63 -42.73
C ARG A 602 8.45 27.47 -42.91
N HIS A 603 8.45 28.48 -43.77
CA HIS A 603 7.24 29.24 -44.09
C HIS A 603 6.11 28.32 -44.63
N ALA A 604 4.95 28.29 -43.99
CA ALA A 604 3.83 27.46 -44.36
C ALA A 604 3.11 27.92 -45.68
N SER A 605 3.49 29.05 -46.24
CA SER A 605 2.80 29.63 -47.41
C SER A 605 3.14 28.98 -48.75
N GLN A 606 3.87 27.88 -48.83
CA GLN A 606 4.24 27.19 -50.05
C GLN A 606 3.67 25.79 -50.26
N GLU A 607 2.85 25.26 -49.32
CA GLU A 607 2.15 23.98 -49.55
C GLU A 607 0.93 24.09 -50.49
N ALA A 608 0.52 25.29 -50.88
CA ALA A 608 -0.59 25.52 -51.81
C ALA A 608 -0.08 25.97 -53.20
N GLY A 609 0.36 25.02 -54.02
CA GLY A 609 0.17 25.02 -55.48
C GLY A 609 0.67 26.22 -56.31
N GLY A 610 1.86 26.73 -56.06
CA GLY A 610 2.47 27.73 -56.95
C GLY A 610 3.86 27.28 -57.43
N GLY A 611 4.04 27.04 -58.73
CA GLY A 611 5.25 26.53 -59.40
C GLY A 611 6.45 27.45 -59.37
N GLY A 612 6.86 27.95 -58.20
CA GLY A 612 8.13 28.63 -57.96
C GLY A 612 9.13 27.65 -57.32
N GLU A 613 10.33 27.58 -57.85
CA GLU A 613 11.43 26.78 -57.25
C GLU A 613 11.59 27.15 -55.79
N ASP A 614 11.29 26.20 -54.88
CA ASP A 614 11.53 26.34 -53.42
C ASP A 614 13.03 26.62 -53.24
N PRO A 615 13.45 27.76 -52.68
CA PRO A 615 14.84 28.03 -52.41
C PRO A 615 15.50 27.09 -51.39
N GLY A 616 14.77 26.06 -50.92
CA GLY A 616 15.27 24.95 -50.07
C GLY A 616 16.02 25.39 -48.82
N GLY A 617 15.72 24.79 -47.66
CA GLY A 617 16.47 25.07 -46.43
C GLY A 617 16.01 24.21 -45.28
N THR A 618 16.90 23.90 -44.35
CA THR A 618 16.67 22.98 -43.23
C THR A 618 15.75 23.52 -42.13
N GLY A 619 15.50 24.84 -42.12
CA GLY A 619 14.86 25.49 -40.97
C GLY A 619 15.74 25.48 -39.70
N LEU A 620 17.05 25.16 -39.85
CA LEU A 620 18.01 25.15 -38.73
C LEU A 620 18.82 26.43 -38.63
N GLY A 621 19.04 27.16 -39.76
CA GLY A 621 20.00 28.25 -39.80
C GLY A 621 19.71 29.38 -38.80
N LEU A 622 18.48 29.92 -38.79
CA LEU A 622 18.08 30.98 -37.84
C LEU A 622 18.04 30.49 -36.41
N TYR A 623 17.56 29.27 -36.19
CA TYR A 623 17.57 28.63 -34.87
C TYR A 623 19.00 28.52 -34.33
N VAL A 624 19.91 27.93 -35.09
CA VAL A 624 21.33 27.78 -34.70
C VAL A 624 21.98 29.14 -34.47
N ALA A 625 21.74 30.10 -35.35
CA ALA A 625 22.26 31.46 -35.21
C ALA A 625 21.79 32.12 -33.90
N ARG A 626 20.53 31.96 -33.53
CA ARG A 626 19.97 32.47 -32.27
C ARG A 626 20.55 31.74 -31.05
N GLN A 627 20.69 30.42 -31.11
CA GLN A 627 21.30 29.64 -30.03
C GLN A 627 22.77 30.01 -29.83
N ILE A 628 23.53 30.23 -30.92
CA ILE A 628 24.88 30.72 -30.83
C ILE A 628 24.94 32.10 -30.16
N ALA A 629 24.06 33.02 -30.55
CA ALA A 629 23.99 34.35 -29.94
C ALA A 629 23.73 34.26 -28.44
N ARG A 630 22.76 33.44 -28.02
CA ARG A 630 22.41 33.19 -26.63
C ARG A 630 23.53 32.54 -25.83
N ALA A 631 24.21 31.57 -26.40
CA ALA A 631 25.37 30.94 -25.79
C ALA A 631 26.51 31.97 -25.54
N HIS A 632 26.62 33.04 -26.34
CA HIS A 632 27.55 34.15 -26.15
C HIS A 632 27.03 35.23 -25.18
N GLY A 633 25.82 35.08 -24.62
CA GLY A 633 25.21 36.04 -23.70
C GLY A 633 24.43 37.17 -24.39
N GLY A 634 24.17 37.03 -25.71
CA GLY A 634 23.37 37.95 -26.52
C GLY A 634 22.04 37.34 -26.96
N ASP A 635 21.46 37.87 -28.06
CA ASP A 635 20.29 37.26 -28.74
C ASP A 635 20.26 37.66 -30.23
N LEU A 636 19.44 36.96 -30.99
CA LEU A 636 19.14 37.29 -32.40
C LEU A 636 17.66 37.58 -32.53
N VAL A 637 17.32 38.74 -33.08
CA VAL A 637 15.92 39.19 -33.23
C VAL A 637 15.63 39.67 -34.65
N LEU A 638 14.37 39.55 -35.07
CA LEU A 638 13.85 40.23 -36.25
C LEU A 638 13.44 41.65 -35.84
N ALA A 639 14.27 42.66 -36.20
CA ALA A 639 14.06 44.04 -35.76
C ALA A 639 13.03 44.78 -36.60
N HIS A 640 12.92 44.43 -37.88
CA HIS A 640 11.97 45.01 -38.82
C HIS A 640 11.69 44.05 -39.97
N SER A 641 10.48 43.98 -40.40
CA SER A 641 10.08 43.25 -41.59
C SER A 641 8.96 43.95 -42.29
N SER A 642 9.06 44.08 -43.59
CA SER A 642 8.05 44.66 -44.51
C SER A 642 8.16 44.03 -45.89
N VAL A 643 7.25 44.39 -46.78
CA VAL A 643 7.33 43.96 -48.18
C VAL A 643 8.58 44.45 -48.93
N GLU A 644 9.33 45.35 -48.34
CA GLU A 644 10.60 45.88 -48.86
C GLU A 644 11.85 45.19 -48.29
N GLY A 645 11.68 44.17 -47.40
CA GLY A 645 12.76 43.39 -46.83
C GLY A 645 12.69 43.18 -45.33
N SER A 646 13.64 42.41 -44.83
CA SER A 646 13.79 42.11 -43.40
C SER A 646 15.10 42.62 -42.82
N CYS A 647 15.13 42.91 -41.52
CA CYS A 647 16.31 43.32 -40.79
C CYS A 647 16.48 42.45 -39.56
N PHE A 648 17.48 41.59 -39.55
CA PHE A 648 17.89 40.78 -38.41
C PHE A 648 18.99 41.48 -37.62
N LYS A 649 18.90 41.48 -36.30
CA LYS A 649 19.90 42.04 -35.39
C LYS A 649 20.47 40.99 -34.47
N LEU A 650 21.77 40.76 -34.58
CA LEU A 650 22.54 39.88 -33.73
C LEU A 650 23.23 40.73 -32.66
N PHE A 651 22.95 40.50 -31.41
CA PHE A 651 23.55 41.18 -30.26
C PHE A 651 24.59 40.27 -29.61
N ILE A 652 25.75 40.82 -29.29
CA ILE A 652 26.82 40.11 -28.58
C ILE A 652 27.44 41.08 -27.57
N PRO A 653 27.79 40.64 -26.34
CA PRO A 653 28.53 41.45 -25.40
C PRO A 653 29.88 41.90 -25.99
N GLY A 654 30.22 43.17 -25.88
CA GLY A 654 31.52 43.72 -26.27
C GLY A 654 32.64 43.26 -25.32
N ALA A 655 33.88 43.28 -25.81
CA ALA A 655 35.05 42.96 -24.99
C ALA A 655 35.49 44.16 -24.15
#